data_1643ccdcce1fa19f9b5c4ef21ce9f4b5
#
_entry.id   1643ccdcce1fa19f9b5c4ef21ce9f4b5
#
_cell.length_a   1.000
_cell.length_b   1.000
_cell.length_c   1.000
_cell.angle_alpha   90.00
_cell.angle_beta   90.00
_cell.angle_gamma   90.00
#
_symmetry.space_group_name_H-M   'P 1'
#
loop_
_entity.id
_entity.type
_entity.pdbx_description
1 polymer ?
#
loop_
_entity_poly.entity_id
_entity_poly.type
_entity_poly.pdbx_seq_one_letter_code
_entity_poly.pdbx_strand_id
1 'polypeptide(L)'
;MKKTILNLIALTMVVSAFANGEHHDWEDHHVLQINREPARAYFIPYGEKQGDRILSLNGDWQFRWTKTPEGRIKDFWHTDFDASGWKTLAVPANWEVNGYGTPIYVSAGYPFKIDPPYVTREPKKDWTTYEERNPTGQYRRTFTVPVGWQEGQTFLRFEGVMSAFYVWVNGQQAGYSQGSMEPSEFNVTRYIKTGENQIAVEVYKYSDGSYLEDQDFWRFGGIHRDVLLYHTPDVRLRDVAVRASMDGTLQINPQFSVYQGETGEGYRLVATLTDGLRLLCSDSIAADEVLDLDHKAKRMNEWYPQRGHRKFNRMDMKVANPKLWSCEQPNLYTLLLELNDAKGQTVERVTQQVGFRDINIRNGQLLINGQPIKIRGVNRHEHDPYTARVMTEERMLQDLRLMKEANINAVRLAHYPNCPRWYELCDSMGMYLMDEADCETHGLRGTLASTSDWGEAFLDRAIRMAERDKNHPSIIFWSLGNESGYGPNHAAMSAWLHEFDPTRPVHYEGAQGDPDPSTVDVISRFYPRVKQEYLNPGIPEGSDAERAENARWERLLEIAERPGDRCTWVGSDGGPRPVLTSEYAHSMGNALGNFKEYWDEINSNPRMLGGFIWDWVDQGIIRDGKVLYGGDFGDKPNLHAFCMNGIVLSDRTLTPKYYEVQAVYGNGPKAFAETKAPKPKASKTKAPTSYILHLPSNRRFIAHRQTTTRALATGWQRTGNAVDSTRSPSP
;
A
#
# COMPACT_ATOMS: atom_id res chain seq x y z
N MET A 1 -58.63 10.93 -11.41
CA MET A 1 -57.98 10.02 -10.44
C MET A 1 -57.71 8.60 -10.96
N LYS A 2 -58.63 7.89 -11.60
CA LYS A 2 -58.36 6.51 -12.08
C LYS A 2 -57.33 6.40 -13.24
N LYS A 3 -57.21 7.39 -14.12
CA LYS A 3 -56.21 7.41 -15.20
C LYS A 3 -54.79 7.75 -14.72
N THR A 4 -54.63 8.53 -13.64
CA THR A 4 -53.34 8.91 -13.07
C THR A 4 -52.72 7.75 -12.27
N ILE A 5 -53.54 6.93 -11.63
CA ILE A 5 -53.08 5.73 -10.90
C ILE A 5 -52.61 4.62 -11.86
N LEU A 6 -53.27 4.48 -13.03
CA LEU A 6 -52.86 3.48 -14.03
C LEU A 6 -51.51 3.83 -14.68
N ASN A 7 -51.21 5.14 -14.87
CA ASN A 7 -49.92 5.57 -15.40
C ASN A 7 -48.77 5.46 -14.37
N LEU A 8 -49.05 5.58 -13.06
CA LEU A 8 -48.05 5.38 -12.00
C LEU A 8 -47.70 3.89 -11.85
N ILE A 9 -48.68 3.00 -11.99
CA ILE A 9 -48.46 1.53 -11.95
C ILE A 9 -47.73 1.05 -13.22
N ALA A 10 -48.01 1.64 -14.40
CA ALA A 10 -47.26 1.35 -15.62
C ALA A 10 -45.85 1.86 -15.59
N LEU A 11 -45.56 2.98 -14.92
CA LEU A 11 -44.20 3.52 -14.76
C LEU A 11 -43.39 2.70 -13.77
N THR A 12 -44.01 2.17 -12.70
CA THR A 12 -43.33 1.25 -11.76
C THR A 12 -43.09 -0.14 -12.35
N MET A 13 -43.94 -0.61 -13.30
CA MET A 13 -43.68 -1.88 -14.00
C MET A 13 -42.64 -1.78 -15.14
N VAL A 14 -42.41 -0.59 -15.70
CA VAL A 14 -41.39 -0.40 -16.73
C VAL A 14 -40.01 -0.27 -16.09
N VAL A 15 -39.90 0.22 -14.86
CA VAL A 15 -38.64 0.23 -14.11
C VAL A 15 -38.20 -1.16 -13.62
N SER A 16 -39.16 -2.09 -13.45
CA SER A 16 -38.90 -3.49 -13.05
C SER A 16 -38.57 -4.45 -14.21
N ALA A 17 -38.62 -4.01 -15.46
CA ALA A 17 -38.38 -4.87 -16.62
C ALA A 17 -36.96 -4.81 -17.21
N PHE A 18 -36.07 -4.01 -16.63
CA PHE A 18 -34.64 -3.94 -17.02
C PHE A 18 -33.65 -4.55 -16.01
N ALA A 19 -34.15 -5.25 -14.97
CA ALA A 19 -33.32 -5.89 -13.96
C ALA A 19 -33.50 -7.41 -13.94
N ASN A 20 -33.17 -8.10 -15.04
CA ASN A 20 -33.04 -9.56 -15.08
C ASN A 20 -31.58 -9.98 -15.35
N GLY A 21 -30.57 -9.25 -14.77
CA GLY A 21 -29.22 -9.76 -14.51
C GLY A 21 -29.12 -9.99 -13.00
N GLU A 22 -28.56 -11.11 -12.56
CA GLU A 22 -28.16 -11.25 -11.15
C GLU A 22 -27.26 -10.04 -10.83
N HIS A 23 -27.63 -9.24 -9.82
CA HIS A 23 -26.82 -8.15 -9.31
C HIS A 23 -25.71 -8.76 -8.46
N HIS A 24 -24.47 -8.37 -8.73
CA HIS A 24 -23.30 -8.81 -7.99
C HIS A 24 -22.59 -7.61 -7.38
N ASP A 25 -22.39 -7.62 -6.06
CA ASP A 25 -21.69 -6.53 -5.36
C ASP A 25 -20.27 -6.30 -5.91
N TRP A 26 -19.61 -7.35 -6.41
CA TRP A 26 -18.29 -7.30 -7.03
C TRP A 26 -18.27 -6.84 -8.51
N GLU A 27 -19.40 -6.43 -9.06
CA GLU A 27 -19.58 -5.72 -10.33
C GLU A 27 -20.47 -4.47 -10.15
N ASP A 28 -20.44 -3.88 -8.94
CA ASP A 28 -21.15 -2.63 -8.61
C ASP A 28 -20.25 -1.70 -7.81
N HIS A 29 -19.64 -0.73 -8.48
CA HIS A 29 -18.69 0.23 -7.90
C HIS A 29 -19.29 1.18 -6.84
N HIS A 30 -20.59 1.08 -6.57
CA HIS A 30 -21.24 1.75 -5.42
C HIS A 30 -21.23 0.85 -4.17
N VAL A 31 -20.92 -0.44 -4.28
CA VAL A 31 -20.88 -1.39 -3.17
C VAL A 31 -19.43 -1.72 -2.82
N LEU A 32 -18.74 -0.77 -2.21
CA LEU A 32 -17.32 -0.94 -1.82
C LEU A 32 -17.16 -1.88 -0.61
N GLN A 33 -18.21 -2.00 0.22
CA GLN A 33 -18.19 -2.81 1.43
C GLN A 33 -19.57 -3.08 2.01
N ILE A 34 -19.68 -4.15 2.82
CA ILE A 34 -20.82 -4.44 3.69
C ILE A 34 -20.28 -4.77 5.08
N ASN A 35 -20.70 -4.02 6.11
CA ASN A 35 -20.29 -4.19 7.51
C ASN A 35 -18.77 -4.08 7.77
N ARG A 36 -17.98 -3.54 6.86
CA ARG A 36 -16.58 -3.26 7.12
C ARG A 36 -16.46 -2.10 8.12
N GLU A 37 -15.64 -2.25 9.14
CA GLU A 37 -15.32 -1.18 10.08
C GLU A 37 -14.63 -0.01 9.36
N PRO A 38 -14.87 1.23 9.77
CA PRO A 38 -14.15 2.38 9.22
C PRO A 38 -12.64 2.25 9.43
N ALA A 39 -11.85 2.75 8.47
CA ALA A 39 -10.40 2.73 8.56
C ALA A 39 -9.88 3.43 9.82
N ARG A 40 -8.73 2.97 10.31
CA ARG A 40 -8.05 3.47 11.51
C ARG A 40 -6.56 3.24 11.44
N ALA A 41 -5.79 3.88 12.31
CA ALA A 41 -4.36 3.64 12.46
C ALA A 41 -4.07 2.15 12.70
N TYR A 42 -2.97 1.69 12.11
CA TYR A 42 -2.53 0.32 12.34
C TYR A 42 -1.98 0.16 13.76
N PHE A 43 -2.64 -0.59 14.54
CA PHE A 43 -2.19 -1.17 15.81
C PHE A 43 -3.10 -2.34 16.20
N ILE A 44 -2.56 -3.26 16.96
CA ILE A 44 -3.33 -4.32 17.60
C ILE A 44 -3.24 -4.12 19.11
N PRO A 45 -4.36 -3.90 19.81
CA PRO A 45 -4.38 -3.71 21.24
C PRO A 45 -4.04 -5.00 21.98
N TYR A 46 -3.55 -4.87 23.23
CA TYR A 46 -3.21 -5.99 24.07
C TYR A 46 -3.59 -5.72 25.55
N GLY A 47 -3.65 -6.77 26.35
CA GLY A 47 -3.94 -6.70 27.78
C GLY A 47 -2.68 -6.50 28.62
N GLU A 48 -2.13 -7.58 29.16
CA GLU A 48 -0.90 -7.55 29.96
C GLU A 48 0.36 -7.66 29.10
N LYS A 49 0.30 -8.45 28.02
CA LYS A 49 1.42 -8.74 27.15
C LYS A 49 1.03 -8.55 25.70
N GLN A 50 1.94 -8.01 24.90
CA GLN A 50 1.73 -7.93 23.46
C GLN A 50 1.38 -9.31 22.89
N GLY A 51 0.33 -9.37 22.09
CA GLY A 51 -0.16 -10.59 21.46
C GLY A 51 -1.11 -11.45 22.31
N ASP A 52 -1.40 -11.11 23.57
CA ASP A 52 -2.29 -11.89 24.44
C ASP A 52 -3.77 -11.82 24.01
N ARG A 53 -4.11 -10.90 23.11
CA ARG A 53 -5.47 -10.70 22.57
C ARG A 53 -5.56 -10.91 21.06
N ILE A 54 -4.63 -11.65 20.49
CA ILE A 54 -4.59 -11.97 19.06
C ILE A 54 -4.70 -13.48 18.88
N LEU A 55 -5.49 -13.87 17.89
CA LEU A 55 -5.52 -15.21 17.34
C LEU A 55 -5.24 -15.13 15.85
N SER A 56 -4.10 -15.68 15.41
CA SER A 56 -3.81 -15.79 13.98
C SER A 56 -4.65 -16.90 13.35
N LEU A 57 -5.28 -16.57 12.23
CA LEU A 57 -5.96 -17.52 11.35
C LEU A 57 -5.09 -17.91 10.14
N ASN A 58 -3.81 -17.55 10.13
CA ASN A 58 -2.84 -18.03 9.14
C ASN A 58 -2.63 -19.54 9.24
N GLY A 59 -2.19 -20.15 8.14
CA GLY A 59 -1.91 -21.59 8.07
C GLY A 59 -2.92 -22.31 7.17
N ASP A 60 -3.15 -23.58 7.40
CA ASP A 60 -3.90 -24.44 6.51
C ASP A 60 -5.41 -24.15 6.53
N TRP A 61 -5.98 -23.91 5.36
CA TRP A 61 -7.43 -23.76 5.11
C TRP A 61 -7.89 -24.82 4.12
N GLN A 62 -9.08 -25.37 4.30
CA GLN A 62 -9.76 -26.11 3.24
C GLN A 62 -10.06 -25.15 2.09
N PHE A 63 -9.70 -25.54 0.87
CA PHE A 63 -9.73 -24.66 -0.29
C PHE A 63 -10.29 -25.35 -1.53
N ARG A 64 -11.15 -24.62 -2.22
CA ARG A 64 -11.70 -24.98 -3.54
C ARG A 64 -11.55 -23.80 -4.47
N TRP A 65 -11.00 -24.06 -5.66
CA TRP A 65 -10.85 -23.06 -6.70
C TRP A 65 -11.72 -23.42 -7.92
N THR A 66 -12.29 -22.41 -8.56
CA THR A 66 -13.07 -22.55 -9.81
C THR A 66 -12.65 -21.50 -10.83
N LYS A 67 -12.73 -21.86 -12.11
CA LYS A 67 -12.36 -20.97 -13.22
C LYS A 67 -13.28 -19.76 -13.35
N THR A 68 -14.52 -19.91 -12.92
CA THR A 68 -15.58 -18.89 -13.06
C THR A 68 -16.46 -18.86 -11.82
N PRO A 69 -17.16 -17.75 -11.55
CA PRO A 69 -18.07 -17.65 -10.41
C PRO A 69 -19.23 -18.66 -10.45
N GLU A 70 -19.66 -19.10 -11.65
CA GLU A 70 -20.75 -20.08 -11.80
C GLU A 70 -20.34 -21.47 -11.26
N GLY A 71 -19.05 -21.77 -11.25
CA GLY A 71 -18.51 -23.04 -10.73
C GLY A 71 -18.48 -23.13 -9.21
N ARG A 72 -18.79 -22.05 -8.48
CA ARG A 72 -18.77 -22.02 -7.03
C ARG A 72 -19.92 -22.82 -6.42
N ILE A 73 -19.71 -23.32 -5.20
CA ILE A 73 -20.76 -23.96 -4.41
C ILE A 73 -21.48 -22.85 -3.63
N LYS A 74 -22.78 -22.65 -3.90
CA LYS A 74 -23.54 -21.51 -3.35
C LYS A 74 -23.67 -21.56 -1.83
N ASP A 75 -23.81 -22.75 -1.24
CA ASP A 75 -24.11 -22.93 0.19
C ASP A 75 -22.91 -23.44 1.00
N PHE A 76 -21.68 -23.27 0.49
CA PHE A 76 -20.47 -23.78 1.11
C PHE A 76 -20.19 -23.22 2.51
N TRP A 77 -20.77 -22.08 2.84
CA TRP A 77 -20.61 -21.39 4.12
C TRP A 77 -21.47 -21.96 5.25
N HIS A 78 -22.42 -22.83 4.96
CA HIS A 78 -23.21 -23.50 6.00
C HIS A 78 -22.34 -24.33 6.93
N THR A 79 -22.69 -24.36 8.22
CA THR A 79 -21.88 -25.04 9.25
C THR A 79 -21.85 -26.55 9.08
N ASP A 80 -22.88 -27.14 8.53
CA ASP A 80 -23.03 -28.58 8.25
C ASP A 80 -22.50 -29.00 6.87
N PHE A 81 -21.97 -28.05 6.07
CA PHE A 81 -21.41 -28.37 4.76
C PHE A 81 -20.14 -29.23 4.90
N ASP A 82 -20.12 -30.38 4.21
CA ASP A 82 -18.96 -31.27 4.15
C ASP A 82 -17.92 -30.81 3.13
N ALA A 83 -16.85 -30.24 3.61
CA ALA A 83 -15.67 -29.84 2.82
C ALA A 83 -14.52 -30.85 2.89
N SER A 84 -14.74 -32.08 3.37
CA SER A 84 -13.67 -33.10 3.55
C SER A 84 -12.95 -33.44 2.23
N GLY A 85 -13.65 -33.32 1.09
CA GLY A 85 -13.10 -33.53 -0.24
C GLY A 85 -12.30 -32.31 -0.81
N TRP A 86 -12.23 -31.20 -0.10
CA TRP A 86 -11.49 -30.02 -0.55
C TRP A 86 -9.99 -30.20 -0.34
N LYS A 87 -9.20 -29.48 -1.18
CA LYS A 87 -7.75 -29.41 -0.97
C LYS A 87 -7.41 -28.47 0.17
N THR A 88 -6.14 -28.47 0.55
CA THR A 88 -5.60 -27.52 1.54
C THR A 88 -4.76 -26.48 0.82
N LEU A 89 -4.94 -25.20 1.21
CA LEU A 89 -4.07 -24.08 0.84
C LEU A 89 -3.65 -23.34 2.10
N ALA A 90 -2.36 -23.08 2.22
CA ALA A 90 -1.87 -22.22 3.30
C ALA A 90 -2.28 -20.77 3.04
N VAL A 91 -2.68 -20.04 4.09
CA VAL A 91 -2.94 -18.60 4.08
C VAL A 91 -1.88 -17.94 4.98
N PRO A 92 -1.24 -16.85 4.54
CA PRO A 92 -1.42 -16.16 3.27
C PRO A 92 -0.83 -16.89 2.07
N ALA A 93 -1.47 -16.76 0.88
CA ALA A 93 -0.99 -17.30 -0.38
C ALA A 93 -1.66 -16.63 -1.59
N ASN A 94 -0.90 -16.50 -2.69
CA ASN A 94 -1.49 -16.29 -4.00
C ASN A 94 -1.76 -17.64 -4.69
N TRP A 95 -2.85 -17.71 -5.43
CA TRP A 95 -3.32 -18.97 -6.02
C TRP A 95 -2.36 -19.53 -7.07
N GLU A 96 -1.88 -18.67 -7.96
CA GLU A 96 -1.21 -19.05 -9.19
C GLU A 96 0.18 -19.67 -8.95
N VAL A 97 0.88 -19.20 -7.92
CA VAL A 97 2.16 -19.81 -7.51
C VAL A 97 1.96 -21.10 -6.71
N ASN A 98 0.71 -21.39 -6.30
CA ASN A 98 0.33 -22.62 -5.63
C ASN A 98 -0.43 -23.61 -6.56
N GLY A 99 -0.41 -23.36 -7.87
CA GLY A 99 -0.94 -24.27 -8.88
C GLY A 99 -2.45 -24.15 -9.15
N TYR A 100 -3.06 -23.00 -8.84
CA TYR A 100 -4.46 -22.72 -9.10
C TYR A 100 -4.60 -21.52 -10.05
N GLY A 101 -5.00 -21.77 -11.29
CA GLY A 101 -5.10 -20.75 -12.33
C GLY A 101 -3.75 -20.36 -12.94
N THR A 102 -3.81 -19.41 -13.85
CA THR A 102 -2.67 -18.93 -14.64
C THR A 102 -2.23 -17.57 -14.18
N PRO A 103 -0.93 -17.37 -13.81
CA PRO A 103 -0.38 -16.03 -13.62
C PRO A 103 -0.46 -15.28 -14.95
N ILE A 104 -0.97 -14.03 -14.92
CA ILE A 104 -1.05 -13.17 -16.09
C ILE A 104 -0.26 -11.91 -15.80
N TYR A 105 0.70 -11.56 -16.67
CA TYR A 105 1.45 -10.32 -16.54
C TYR A 105 1.05 -9.33 -17.63
N VAL A 106 0.53 -8.18 -17.21
CA VAL A 106 0.29 -7.02 -18.08
C VAL A 106 0.70 -5.74 -17.34
N SER A 107 1.28 -4.78 -18.06
CA SER A 107 1.63 -3.46 -17.53
C SER A 107 0.45 -2.49 -17.64
N ALA A 108 -0.08 -2.31 -18.84
CA ALA A 108 -1.20 -1.42 -19.09
C ALA A 108 -2.36 -2.19 -19.71
N GLY A 109 -3.52 -2.11 -19.08
CA GLY A 109 -4.73 -2.76 -19.57
C GLY A 109 -5.10 -4.04 -18.82
N TYR A 110 -6.33 -4.40 -18.99
CA TYR A 110 -6.98 -5.44 -18.19
C TYR A 110 -6.94 -6.79 -18.92
N PRO A 111 -6.73 -7.90 -18.22
CA PRO A 111 -6.78 -9.22 -18.83
C PRO A 111 -8.21 -9.72 -19.08
N PHE A 112 -9.23 -8.91 -18.79
CA PHE A 112 -10.65 -9.15 -19.05
C PHE A 112 -11.20 -8.11 -20.03
N LYS A 113 -12.43 -8.30 -20.52
CA LYS A 113 -13.07 -7.33 -21.43
C LYS A 113 -13.37 -6.04 -20.67
N ILE A 114 -12.89 -4.92 -21.17
CA ILE A 114 -13.16 -3.59 -20.63
C ILE A 114 -14.63 -3.23 -20.88
N ASP A 115 -15.40 -3.13 -19.79
CA ASP A 115 -16.83 -2.74 -19.77
C ASP A 115 -17.21 -2.37 -18.31
N PRO A 116 -16.59 -1.32 -17.70
CA PRO A 116 -16.81 -0.99 -16.28
C PRO A 116 -18.31 -0.81 -15.95
N PRO A 117 -18.82 -1.36 -14.84
CA PRO A 117 -18.09 -2.04 -13.75
C PRO A 117 -17.89 -3.56 -13.96
N TYR A 118 -18.29 -4.13 -15.08
CA TYR A 118 -18.34 -5.56 -15.29
C TYR A 118 -16.97 -6.16 -15.61
N VAL A 119 -16.61 -7.26 -14.93
CA VAL A 119 -15.38 -8.03 -15.15
C VAL A 119 -15.59 -9.43 -15.72
N THR A 120 -16.86 -9.87 -15.80
CA THR A 120 -17.25 -11.18 -16.31
C THR A 120 -17.71 -11.19 -17.76
N ARG A 121 -17.67 -10.05 -18.46
CA ARG A 121 -18.00 -9.98 -19.89
C ARG A 121 -17.04 -10.83 -20.71
N GLU A 122 -17.54 -11.43 -21.80
CA GLU A 122 -16.76 -12.33 -22.65
C GLU A 122 -15.55 -11.60 -23.29
N PRO A 123 -14.33 -11.97 -22.95
CA PRO A 123 -13.10 -11.40 -23.55
C PRO A 123 -12.81 -12.02 -24.91
N LYS A 124 -11.65 -11.73 -25.51
CA LYS A 124 -11.18 -12.38 -26.74
C LYS A 124 -10.99 -13.88 -26.48
N LYS A 125 -11.36 -14.71 -27.48
CA LYS A 125 -11.35 -16.18 -27.38
C LYS A 125 -9.98 -16.80 -27.13
N ASP A 126 -8.91 -16.10 -27.51
CA ASP A 126 -7.53 -16.53 -27.30
C ASP A 126 -6.92 -16.04 -25.98
N TRP A 127 -7.68 -15.26 -25.18
CA TRP A 127 -7.25 -14.81 -23.87
C TRP A 127 -7.44 -15.89 -22.80
N THR A 128 -6.53 -15.94 -21.83
CA THR A 128 -6.62 -16.85 -20.67
C THR A 128 -7.95 -16.72 -19.94
N THR A 129 -8.42 -15.49 -19.79
CA THR A 129 -9.69 -15.16 -19.12
C THR A 129 -10.94 -15.54 -19.93
N TYR A 130 -10.81 -16.05 -21.15
CA TYR A 130 -11.93 -16.66 -21.84
C TYR A 130 -12.42 -17.93 -21.13
N GLU A 131 -11.49 -18.77 -20.66
CA GLU A 131 -11.75 -19.97 -19.88
C GLU A 131 -11.73 -19.72 -18.36
N GLU A 132 -10.79 -18.87 -17.90
CA GLU A 132 -10.64 -18.48 -16.49
C GLU A 132 -11.29 -17.10 -16.26
N ARG A 133 -12.60 -17.03 -16.48
CA ARG A 133 -13.39 -15.80 -16.42
C ARG A 133 -13.75 -15.46 -14.99
N ASN A 134 -12.94 -14.64 -14.35
CA ASN A 134 -13.04 -14.29 -12.94
C ASN A 134 -12.95 -15.49 -11.99
N PRO A 135 -11.77 -16.13 -11.88
CA PRO A 135 -11.58 -17.25 -10.96
C PRO A 135 -12.02 -16.93 -9.55
N THR A 136 -12.64 -17.92 -8.91
CA THR A 136 -13.20 -17.77 -7.56
C THR A 136 -12.62 -18.81 -6.62
N GLY A 137 -12.14 -18.38 -5.46
CA GLY A 137 -11.61 -19.22 -4.39
C GLY A 137 -12.55 -19.27 -3.20
N GLN A 138 -12.90 -20.47 -2.76
CA GLN A 138 -13.72 -20.70 -1.57
C GLN A 138 -12.84 -21.34 -0.50
N TYR A 139 -12.87 -20.74 0.70
CA TYR A 139 -12.04 -21.12 1.84
C TYR A 139 -12.91 -21.47 3.03
N ARG A 140 -12.49 -22.48 3.82
CA ARG A 140 -13.12 -22.82 5.09
C ARG A 140 -12.07 -23.17 6.12
N ARG A 141 -12.32 -22.80 7.36
CA ARG A 141 -11.48 -23.16 8.50
C ARG A 141 -12.28 -23.20 9.78
N THR A 142 -11.94 -24.12 10.70
CA THR A 142 -12.36 -24.04 12.08
C THR A 142 -11.29 -23.34 12.93
N PHE A 143 -11.72 -22.66 13.98
CA PHE A 143 -10.85 -22.00 14.94
C PHE A 143 -11.49 -22.00 16.32
N THR A 144 -10.67 -21.86 17.36
CA THR A 144 -11.15 -21.86 18.74
C THR A 144 -11.00 -20.49 19.36
N VAL A 145 -12.13 -19.93 19.82
CA VAL A 145 -12.12 -18.65 20.57
C VAL A 145 -11.83 -18.96 22.04
N PRO A 146 -10.83 -18.27 22.65
CA PRO A 146 -10.49 -18.46 24.06
C PRO A 146 -11.66 -18.15 25.00
N VAL A 147 -11.72 -18.87 26.14
CA VAL A 147 -12.77 -18.67 27.17
C VAL A 147 -12.78 -17.22 27.70
N GLY A 148 -11.63 -16.56 27.77
CA GLY A 148 -11.52 -15.17 28.25
C GLY A 148 -12.07 -14.10 27.27
N TRP A 149 -12.59 -14.48 26.10
CA TRP A 149 -13.14 -13.57 25.09
C TRP A 149 -14.69 -13.55 25.10
N GLN A 150 -15.31 -13.79 26.23
CA GLN A 150 -16.77 -13.82 26.36
C GLN A 150 -17.39 -12.43 26.53
N GLU A 151 -16.66 -11.53 27.19
CA GLU A 151 -17.04 -10.12 27.39
C GLU A 151 -16.18 -9.27 26.49
N GLY A 152 -16.74 -8.15 26.00
CA GLY A 152 -16.05 -7.26 25.06
C GLY A 152 -16.32 -7.55 23.61
N GLN A 153 -15.45 -7.06 22.73
CA GLN A 153 -15.64 -7.09 21.28
C GLN A 153 -14.53 -7.90 20.59
N THR A 154 -14.89 -8.65 19.57
CA THR A 154 -13.93 -9.38 18.75
C THR A 154 -14.03 -8.95 17.29
N PHE A 155 -12.88 -8.64 16.71
CA PHE A 155 -12.73 -8.17 15.34
C PHE A 155 -11.96 -9.18 14.50
N LEU A 156 -12.48 -9.44 13.29
CA LEU A 156 -11.81 -10.21 12.26
C LEU A 156 -11.18 -9.24 11.28
N ARG A 157 -9.87 -9.39 11.02
CA ARG A 157 -9.12 -8.52 10.16
C ARG A 157 -8.37 -9.32 9.09
N PHE A 158 -8.58 -8.95 7.83
CA PHE A 158 -7.79 -9.37 6.68
C PHE A 158 -6.85 -8.22 6.31
N GLU A 159 -5.55 -8.45 6.26
CA GLU A 159 -4.58 -7.41 5.90
C GLU A 159 -4.49 -7.16 4.39
N GLY A 160 -4.93 -8.11 3.55
CA GLY A 160 -5.00 -7.96 2.10
C GLY A 160 -5.61 -9.18 1.41
N VAL A 161 -6.58 -8.94 0.52
CA VAL A 161 -7.29 -9.97 -0.26
C VAL A 161 -7.50 -9.46 -1.69
N MET A 162 -7.04 -10.19 -2.69
CA MET A 162 -7.14 -9.81 -4.11
C MET A 162 -8.33 -10.52 -4.77
N SER A 163 -9.36 -9.82 -5.30
CA SER A 163 -9.60 -8.36 -5.25
C SER A 163 -10.79 -8.03 -4.33
N ALA A 164 -11.85 -8.87 -4.31
CA ALA A 164 -13.04 -8.70 -3.49
C ALA A 164 -13.42 -10.01 -2.82
N PHE A 165 -14.09 -9.93 -1.67
CA PHE A 165 -14.47 -11.14 -0.94
C PHE A 165 -15.68 -10.94 -0.03
N TYR A 166 -16.41 -12.05 0.17
CA TYR A 166 -17.40 -12.20 1.24
C TYR A 166 -16.81 -13.04 2.38
N VAL A 167 -17.29 -12.79 3.58
CA VAL A 167 -16.92 -13.56 4.77
C VAL A 167 -18.17 -13.96 5.58
N TRP A 168 -18.17 -15.21 6.04
CA TRP A 168 -19.18 -15.77 6.93
C TRP A 168 -18.52 -16.34 8.19
N VAL A 169 -19.18 -16.17 9.32
CA VAL A 169 -18.78 -16.76 10.61
C VAL A 169 -19.97 -17.56 11.13
N ASN A 170 -19.74 -18.83 11.44
CA ASN A 170 -20.77 -19.76 11.91
C ASN A 170 -22.03 -19.77 11.03
N GLY A 171 -21.86 -19.72 9.70
CA GLY A 171 -22.95 -19.77 8.74
C GLY A 171 -23.71 -18.45 8.54
N GLN A 172 -23.28 -17.35 9.15
CA GLN A 172 -23.86 -16.02 9.01
C GLN A 172 -22.90 -15.08 8.28
N GLN A 173 -23.40 -14.35 7.29
CA GLN A 173 -22.58 -13.38 6.55
C GLN A 173 -22.17 -12.24 7.48
N ALA A 174 -20.86 -12.12 7.69
CA ALA A 174 -20.28 -11.06 8.49
C ALA A 174 -20.02 -9.79 7.66
N GLY A 175 -19.65 -9.93 6.37
CA GLY A 175 -19.45 -8.78 5.53
C GLY A 175 -18.95 -9.07 4.12
N TYR A 176 -18.66 -7.98 3.41
CA TYR A 176 -18.05 -7.89 2.08
C TYR A 176 -17.02 -6.76 2.08
N SER A 177 -15.97 -6.89 1.31
CA SER A 177 -15.03 -5.79 1.04
C SER A 177 -14.30 -6.00 -0.28
N GLN A 178 -13.87 -4.88 -0.86
CA GLN A 178 -12.94 -4.81 -1.98
C GLN A 178 -11.81 -3.83 -1.68
N GLY A 179 -10.81 -3.73 -2.58
CA GLY A 179 -9.52 -3.05 -2.36
C GLY A 179 -8.48 -4.06 -1.91
N SER A 180 -7.56 -4.41 -2.86
CA SER A 180 -6.66 -5.56 -2.70
C SER A 180 -5.59 -5.34 -1.65
N MET A 181 -5.15 -4.10 -1.46
CA MET A 181 -3.92 -3.77 -0.72
C MET A 181 -4.16 -3.10 0.64
N GLU A 182 -5.42 -2.81 0.96
CA GLU A 182 -5.80 -2.24 2.24
C GLU A 182 -6.49 -3.27 3.13
N PRO A 183 -6.36 -3.16 4.46
CA PRO A 183 -7.00 -4.09 5.37
C PRO A 183 -8.52 -3.95 5.40
N SER A 184 -9.20 -5.04 5.65
CA SER A 184 -10.64 -5.10 5.86
C SER A 184 -10.93 -5.70 7.23
N GLU A 185 -11.61 -4.93 8.08
CA GLU A 185 -11.90 -5.30 9.46
C GLU A 185 -13.42 -5.40 9.68
N PHE A 186 -13.86 -6.45 10.41
CA PHE A 186 -15.27 -6.71 10.68
C PHE A 186 -15.48 -7.01 12.16
N ASN A 187 -16.45 -6.37 12.80
CA ASN A 187 -16.87 -6.76 14.14
C ASN A 187 -17.67 -8.07 14.07
N VAL A 188 -17.07 -9.14 14.57
CA VAL A 188 -17.67 -10.49 14.52
C VAL A 188 -18.23 -10.96 15.85
N THR A 189 -18.27 -10.10 16.87
CA THR A 189 -18.72 -10.42 18.24
C THR A 189 -20.05 -11.18 18.28
N ARG A 190 -21.03 -10.71 17.50
CA ARG A 190 -22.37 -11.34 17.49
C ARG A 190 -22.43 -12.68 16.79
N TYR A 191 -21.40 -13.05 16.05
CA TYR A 191 -21.37 -14.28 15.26
C TYR A 191 -20.55 -15.39 15.91
N ILE A 192 -19.61 -15.06 16.82
CA ILE A 192 -18.72 -16.00 17.46
C ILE A 192 -19.34 -16.56 18.74
N LYS A 193 -18.84 -17.74 19.15
CA LYS A 193 -19.14 -18.38 20.44
C LYS A 193 -17.84 -18.86 21.06
N THR A 194 -17.86 -19.06 22.37
CA THR A 194 -16.73 -19.70 23.07
C THR A 194 -16.47 -21.10 22.53
N GLY A 195 -15.22 -21.46 22.36
CA GLY A 195 -14.82 -22.75 21.80
C GLY A 195 -14.77 -22.73 20.27
N GLU A 196 -15.18 -23.84 19.66
CA GLU A 196 -15.04 -24.02 18.21
C GLU A 196 -16.01 -23.16 17.41
N ASN A 197 -15.46 -22.47 16.43
CA ASN A 197 -16.15 -21.63 15.46
C ASN A 197 -15.68 -22.00 14.04
N GLN A 198 -16.46 -21.58 13.05
CA GLN A 198 -16.15 -21.79 11.65
C GLN A 198 -16.15 -20.45 10.91
N ILE A 199 -15.15 -20.27 10.06
CA ILE A 199 -15.08 -19.17 9.09
C ILE A 199 -15.14 -19.75 7.68
N ALA A 200 -15.89 -19.06 6.79
CA ALA A 200 -15.90 -19.30 5.36
C ALA A 200 -15.62 -17.98 4.63
N VAL A 201 -14.84 -18.02 3.56
CA VAL A 201 -14.51 -16.85 2.74
C VAL A 201 -14.64 -17.21 1.28
N GLU A 202 -15.25 -16.32 0.49
CA GLU A 202 -15.33 -16.45 -0.96
C GLU A 202 -14.64 -15.26 -1.60
N VAL A 203 -13.57 -15.51 -2.36
CA VAL A 203 -12.70 -14.50 -2.97
C VAL A 203 -12.88 -14.53 -4.48
N TYR A 204 -13.05 -13.36 -5.08
CA TYR A 204 -13.10 -13.14 -6.52
C TYR A 204 -11.80 -12.49 -7.01
N LYS A 205 -11.19 -13.07 -8.04
CA LYS A 205 -9.91 -12.55 -8.59
C LYS A 205 -10.05 -11.15 -9.15
N TYR A 206 -11.20 -10.87 -9.77
CA TYR A 206 -11.51 -9.57 -10.36
C TYR A 206 -12.83 -9.04 -9.79
N SER A 207 -12.90 -7.73 -9.63
CA SER A 207 -14.10 -6.98 -9.27
C SER A 207 -14.12 -5.65 -10.02
N ASP A 208 -15.17 -4.86 -9.87
CA ASP A 208 -15.18 -3.47 -10.33
C ASP A 208 -13.98 -2.69 -9.78
N GLY A 209 -13.56 -2.98 -8.54
CA GLY A 209 -12.32 -2.43 -7.94
C GLY A 209 -11.06 -2.71 -8.77
N SER A 210 -11.02 -3.81 -9.54
CA SER A 210 -9.88 -4.13 -10.40
C SER A 210 -9.67 -3.13 -11.55
N TYR A 211 -10.67 -2.29 -11.86
CA TYR A 211 -10.49 -1.17 -12.79
C TYR A 211 -9.65 -0.03 -12.20
N LEU A 212 -9.50 0.02 -10.88
CA LEU A 212 -8.61 0.95 -10.17
C LEU A 212 -7.28 0.29 -9.76
N GLU A 213 -7.05 -0.96 -10.14
CA GLU A 213 -5.88 -1.76 -9.76
C GLU A 213 -5.16 -2.31 -11.02
N ASP A 214 -4.91 -1.40 -11.98
CA ASP A 214 -4.27 -1.72 -13.27
C ASP A 214 -2.75 -1.49 -13.26
N GLN A 215 -2.09 -1.76 -12.13
CA GLN A 215 -0.66 -1.58 -11.95
C GLN A 215 0.16 -2.49 -12.86
N ASP A 216 1.40 -2.06 -13.15
CA ASP A 216 2.41 -2.83 -13.89
C ASP A 216 2.92 -4.01 -13.04
N PHE A 217 2.11 -5.06 -12.95
CA PHE A 217 2.42 -6.21 -12.13
C PHE A 217 1.63 -7.47 -12.53
N TRP A 218 2.00 -8.61 -11.94
CA TRP A 218 1.28 -9.85 -12.09
C TRP A 218 -0.13 -9.80 -11.51
N ARG A 219 -1.11 -10.29 -12.24
CA ARG A 219 -2.50 -10.44 -11.79
C ARG A 219 -2.64 -11.74 -11.00
N PHE A 220 -2.63 -11.63 -9.69
CA PHE A 220 -2.82 -12.74 -8.77
C PHE A 220 -4.20 -12.71 -8.10
N GLY A 221 -4.59 -13.83 -7.49
CA GLY A 221 -5.76 -13.93 -6.62
C GLY A 221 -5.40 -14.52 -5.27
N GLY A 222 -6.30 -14.39 -4.29
CA GLY A 222 -6.17 -15.04 -2.98
C GLY A 222 -6.01 -14.10 -1.79
N ILE A 223 -5.92 -14.71 -0.62
CA ILE A 223 -5.66 -14.03 0.66
C ILE A 223 -4.13 -13.95 0.80
N HIS A 224 -3.54 -12.81 0.46
CA HIS A 224 -2.08 -12.69 0.32
C HIS A 224 -1.38 -12.05 1.52
N ARG A 225 -2.14 -11.53 2.49
CA ARG A 225 -1.63 -11.04 3.78
C ARG A 225 -2.33 -11.71 4.95
N ASP A 226 -1.91 -11.41 6.14
CA ASP A 226 -2.37 -12.06 7.38
C ASP A 226 -3.88 -11.97 7.60
N VAL A 227 -4.44 -13.00 8.23
CA VAL A 227 -5.80 -13.03 8.76
C VAL A 227 -5.74 -13.17 10.28
N LEU A 228 -6.31 -12.20 10.98
CA LEU A 228 -6.22 -12.08 12.42
C LEU A 228 -7.60 -11.93 13.06
N LEU A 229 -7.79 -12.55 14.22
CA LEU A 229 -8.79 -12.16 15.19
C LEU A 229 -8.11 -11.42 16.33
N TYR A 230 -8.68 -10.32 16.79
CA TYR A 230 -8.23 -9.67 18.02
C TYR A 230 -9.41 -9.27 18.88
N HIS A 231 -9.17 -9.19 20.18
CA HIS A 231 -10.19 -8.96 21.18
C HIS A 231 -9.94 -7.66 21.96
N THR A 232 -11.00 -6.95 22.29
CA THR A 232 -10.95 -5.68 23.02
C THR A 232 -12.06 -5.61 24.07
N PRO A 233 -11.96 -4.76 25.12
CA PRO A 233 -13.08 -4.48 26.00
C PRO A 233 -14.20 -3.73 25.28
N ASP A 234 -15.38 -3.60 25.94
CA ASP A 234 -16.53 -2.86 25.40
C ASP A 234 -16.29 -1.35 25.33
N VAL A 235 -15.47 -0.79 26.20
CA VAL A 235 -14.89 0.54 26.06
C VAL A 235 -13.46 0.37 25.56
N ARG A 236 -13.18 0.81 24.33
CA ARG A 236 -11.88 0.59 23.68
C ARG A 236 -11.31 1.86 23.05
N LEU A 237 -10.00 1.92 22.93
CA LEU A 237 -9.33 2.86 22.03
C LEU A 237 -9.52 2.37 20.59
N ARG A 238 -10.41 3.04 19.84
CA ARG A 238 -10.70 2.66 18.46
C ARG A 238 -9.59 3.08 17.49
N ASP A 239 -9.11 4.32 17.68
CA ASP A 239 -8.12 4.94 16.79
C ASP A 239 -7.29 5.96 17.55
N VAL A 240 -6.11 6.26 17.04
CA VAL A 240 -5.26 7.32 17.56
C VAL A 240 -4.44 7.97 16.45
N ALA A 241 -4.46 9.30 16.36
CA ALA A 241 -3.54 10.05 15.55
C ALA A 241 -2.44 10.66 16.43
N VAL A 242 -1.18 10.46 16.05
CA VAL A 242 0.00 10.95 16.77
C VAL A 242 0.79 11.88 15.87
N ARG A 243 1.03 13.11 16.31
CA ARG A 243 1.85 14.09 15.58
C ARG A 243 2.97 14.60 16.49
N ALA A 244 4.20 14.47 16.03
CA ALA A 244 5.40 14.85 16.76
C ALA A 244 6.25 15.79 15.91
N SER A 245 6.37 17.06 16.35
CA SER A 245 7.05 18.12 15.62
C SER A 245 8.47 18.35 16.13
N MET A 246 9.35 18.88 15.28
CA MET A 246 10.75 19.11 15.63
C MET A 246 10.97 20.01 16.84
N ASP A 247 10.02 20.86 17.18
CA ASP A 247 10.07 21.70 18.37
C ASP A 247 9.80 20.93 19.68
N GLY A 248 9.51 19.62 19.57
CA GLY A 248 9.21 18.72 20.68
C GLY A 248 7.73 18.68 21.08
N THR A 249 6.84 19.30 20.33
CA THR A 249 5.41 19.17 20.55
C THR A 249 4.95 17.77 20.12
N LEU A 250 4.24 17.07 21.01
CA LEU A 250 3.62 15.78 20.76
C LEU A 250 2.11 15.89 20.96
N GLN A 251 1.35 15.73 19.91
CA GLN A 251 -0.10 15.77 19.92
C GLN A 251 -0.66 14.37 19.76
N ILE A 252 -1.55 13.98 20.66
CA ILE A 252 -2.22 12.66 20.64
C ILE A 252 -3.72 12.90 20.57
N ASN A 253 -4.34 12.36 19.54
CA ASN A 253 -5.76 12.54 19.25
C ASN A 253 -6.46 11.17 19.26
N PRO A 254 -6.94 10.71 20.44
CA PRO A 254 -7.60 9.40 20.57
C PRO A 254 -9.05 9.46 20.10
N GLN A 255 -9.56 8.32 19.66
CA GLN A 255 -10.99 8.05 19.47
C GLN A 255 -11.37 6.79 20.23
N PHE A 256 -12.54 6.81 20.84
CA PHE A 256 -13.08 5.67 21.56
C PHE A 256 -14.31 5.08 20.83
N SER A 257 -14.51 3.79 21.00
CA SER A 257 -15.81 3.15 20.76
C SER A 257 -16.32 2.54 22.04
N VAL A 258 -17.64 2.58 22.22
CA VAL A 258 -18.35 2.00 23.34
C VAL A 258 -19.45 1.08 22.85
N TYR A 259 -19.61 -0.06 23.51
CA TYR A 259 -20.54 -1.12 23.15
C TYR A 259 -21.38 -1.52 24.37
N GLN A 260 -22.41 -2.36 24.18
CA GLN A 260 -23.24 -2.95 25.23
C GLN A 260 -23.88 -1.96 26.21
N GLY A 261 -24.08 -0.70 25.77
CA GLY A 261 -24.68 0.35 26.61
C GLY A 261 -23.68 1.05 27.54
N GLU A 262 -22.39 0.76 27.43
CA GLU A 262 -21.34 1.53 28.11
C GLU A 262 -21.32 3.00 27.67
N THR A 263 -20.88 3.89 28.56
CA THR A 263 -20.81 5.34 28.29
C THR A 263 -19.37 5.87 28.25
N GLY A 264 -18.40 5.04 28.66
CA GLY A 264 -17.01 5.47 28.87
C GLY A 264 -16.81 6.30 30.15
N GLU A 265 -17.84 6.49 30.97
CA GLU A 265 -17.75 7.27 32.23
C GLU A 265 -16.73 6.59 33.18
N GLY A 266 -15.82 7.40 33.71
CA GLY A 266 -14.77 6.97 34.62
C GLY A 266 -13.58 6.30 33.91
N TYR A 267 -13.65 6.00 32.61
CA TYR A 267 -12.50 5.49 31.85
C TYR A 267 -11.54 6.63 31.51
N ARG A 268 -10.24 6.32 31.58
CA ARG A 268 -9.17 7.29 31.32
C ARG A 268 -8.05 6.68 30.48
N LEU A 269 -7.69 7.35 29.40
CA LEU A 269 -6.50 7.01 28.61
C LEU A 269 -5.30 7.76 29.20
N VAL A 270 -4.27 7.01 29.56
CA VAL A 270 -2.96 7.53 29.96
C VAL A 270 -1.97 7.34 28.84
N ALA A 271 -1.31 8.40 28.43
CA ALA A 271 -0.25 8.40 27.42
C ALA A 271 1.11 8.62 28.11
N THR A 272 2.05 7.73 27.88
CA THR A 272 3.40 7.78 28.46
C THR A 272 4.46 7.67 27.38
N LEU A 273 5.31 8.69 27.21
CA LEU A 273 6.40 8.71 26.25
C LEU A 273 7.73 8.40 26.94
N THR A 274 8.50 7.47 26.33
CA THR A 274 9.83 7.06 26.85
C THR A 274 10.92 7.07 25.77
N ASP A 275 12.17 7.32 26.19
CA ASP A 275 13.40 7.08 25.42
C ASP A 275 14.11 5.88 26.06
N GLY A 276 13.91 4.69 25.52
CA GLY A 276 14.27 3.43 26.17
C GLY A 276 13.53 3.28 27.50
N LEU A 277 14.28 3.20 28.61
CA LEU A 277 13.71 3.10 29.97
C LEU A 277 13.43 4.46 30.63
N ARG A 278 13.79 5.57 29.98
CA ARG A 278 13.65 6.91 30.55
C ARG A 278 12.27 7.48 30.23
N LEU A 279 11.49 7.74 31.25
CA LEU A 279 10.25 8.54 31.13
C LEU A 279 10.59 9.97 30.72
N LEU A 280 9.92 10.49 29.71
CA LEU A 280 10.05 11.87 29.22
C LEU A 280 8.88 12.73 29.64
N CYS A 281 7.66 12.31 29.35
CA CYS A 281 6.43 12.97 29.71
C CYS A 281 5.26 11.97 29.77
N SER A 282 4.20 12.37 30.48
CA SER A 282 2.96 11.63 30.54
C SER A 282 1.80 12.60 30.68
N ASP A 283 0.65 12.25 30.10
CA ASP A 283 -0.61 12.99 30.19
C ASP A 283 -1.79 12.02 30.17
N SER A 284 -3.00 12.50 30.43
CA SER A 284 -4.17 11.63 30.39
C SER A 284 -5.44 12.41 30.04
N ILE A 285 -6.39 11.71 29.40
CA ILE A 285 -7.70 12.26 29.04
C ILE A 285 -8.82 11.29 29.42
N ALA A 286 -9.97 11.82 29.82
CA ALA A 286 -11.14 11.00 30.12
C ALA A 286 -11.85 10.57 28.82
N ALA A 287 -12.27 9.31 28.76
CA ALA A 287 -12.89 8.76 27.55
C ALA A 287 -14.28 9.38 27.30
N ASP A 288 -15.08 9.58 28.35
CA ASP A 288 -16.40 10.21 28.26
C ASP A 288 -16.33 11.67 27.80
N GLU A 289 -15.28 12.42 28.19
CA GLU A 289 -15.02 13.78 27.70
C GLU A 289 -14.79 13.78 26.18
N VAL A 290 -13.96 12.87 25.67
CA VAL A 290 -13.70 12.71 24.24
C VAL A 290 -14.98 12.36 23.49
N LEU A 291 -15.75 11.38 23.96
CA LEU A 291 -17.02 10.94 23.36
C LEU A 291 -18.06 12.07 23.34
N ASP A 292 -18.18 12.86 24.40
CA ASP A 292 -19.10 13.99 24.44
C ASP A 292 -18.68 15.11 23.48
N LEU A 293 -17.38 15.40 23.38
CA LEU A 293 -16.85 16.38 22.42
C LEU A 293 -17.06 15.90 20.97
N ASP A 294 -16.88 14.60 20.66
CA ASP A 294 -17.16 14.06 19.34
C ASP A 294 -18.66 14.21 18.99
N HIS A 295 -19.57 13.94 19.91
CA HIS A 295 -21.00 14.17 19.72
C HIS A 295 -21.33 15.64 19.52
N LYS A 296 -20.71 16.56 20.29
CA LYS A 296 -20.88 18.00 20.13
C LYS A 296 -20.35 18.49 18.79
N ALA A 297 -19.16 18.04 18.39
CA ALA A 297 -18.57 18.39 17.12
C ALA A 297 -19.44 17.93 15.93
N LYS A 298 -19.98 16.72 15.99
CA LYS A 298 -20.90 16.21 14.97
C LYS A 298 -22.14 17.11 14.85
N ARG A 299 -22.79 17.46 15.95
CA ARG A 299 -23.96 18.38 15.95
C ARG A 299 -23.62 19.77 15.42
N MET A 300 -22.43 20.30 15.77
CA MET A 300 -21.98 21.59 15.26
C MET A 300 -21.73 21.55 13.75
N ASN A 301 -21.16 20.47 13.25
CA ASN A 301 -20.90 20.31 11.82
C ASN A 301 -22.18 20.17 10.98
N GLU A 302 -23.27 19.69 11.54
CA GLU A 302 -24.57 19.65 10.86
C GLU A 302 -25.13 21.08 10.59
N TRP A 303 -24.86 22.03 11.47
CA TRP A 303 -25.37 23.42 11.37
C TRP A 303 -24.31 24.41 10.89
N TYR A 304 -23.07 24.21 11.33
CA TYR A 304 -21.93 25.08 11.05
C TYR A 304 -20.72 24.24 10.69
N PRO A 305 -20.56 23.85 9.40
CA PRO A 305 -19.43 23.02 8.98
C PRO A 305 -18.10 23.59 9.48
N GLN A 306 -17.38 22.82 10.26
CA GLN A 306 -16.09 23.18 10.82
C GLN A 306 -14.99 22.43 10.07
N ARG A 307 -13.88 23.11 9.81
CA ARG A 307 -12.69 22.46 9.26
C ARG A 307 -11.86 21.85 10.38
N GLY A 308 -11.25 20.74 10.09
CA GLY A 308 -10.32 20.05 10.98
C GLY A 308 -11.04 19.31 12.11
N HIS A 309 -11.30 18.07 11.87
CA HIS A 309 -11.82 17.16 12.86
C HIS A 309 -10.94 17.14 14.12
N ARG A 310 -11.55 17.02 15.30
CA ARG A 310 -10.86 16.68 16.54
C ARG A 310 -9.84 17.69 17.06
N LYS A 311 -10.08 18.96 16.83
CA LYS A 311 -9.25 20.01 17.45
C LYS A 311 -9.42 20.10 18.97
N PHE A 312 -10.43 19.45 19.53
CA PHE A 312 -10.81 19.59 20.94
C PHE A 312 -10.46 18.37 21.80
N ASN A 313 -10.22 17.21 21.20
CA ASN A 313 -10.11 15.91 21.90
C ASN A 313 -8.68 15.41 22.02
N ARG A 314 -7.70 16.29 22.21
CA ARG A 314 -6.30 15.88 22.15
C ARG A 314 -5.56 16.14 23.45
N MET A 315 -4.51 15.35 23.64
CA MET A 315 -3.47 15.64 24.61
C MET A 315 -2.31 16.33 23.90
N ASP A 316 -1.81 17.43 24.49
CA ASP A 316 -0.63 18.15 24.01
C ASP A 316 0.50 17.98 25.03
N MET A 317 1.55 17.26 24.67
CA MET A 317 2.73 17.05 25.49
C MET A 317 3.95 17.75 24.88
N LYS A 318 4.98 18.01 25.70
CA LYS A 318 6.21 18.68 25.25
C LYS A 318 7.45 17.93 25.69
N VAL A 319 8.34 17.63 24.74
CA VAL A 319 9.67 17.07 24.98
C VAL A 319 10.70 18.15 24.74
N ALA A 320 11.53 18.46 25.73
CA ALA A 320 12.59 19.44 25.57
C ALA A 320 13.75 18.84 24.75
N ASN A 321 14.09 19.49 23.62
CA ASN A 321 15.20 19.12 22.74
C ASN A 321 15.15 17.62 22.32
N PRO A 322 14.11 17.17 21.60
CA PRO A 322 14.03 15.78 21.19
C PRO A 322 15.13 15.45 20.19
N LYS A 323 15.58 14.18 20.19
CA LYS A 323 16.36 13.63 19.08
C LYS A 323 15.43 13.52 17.88
N LEU A 324 15.75 14.21 16.81
CA LEU A 324 14.90 14.25 15.62
C LEU A 324 15.02 12.97 14.80
N TRP A 325 13.95 12.61 14.14
CA TRP A 325 13.92 11.49 13.20
C TRP A 325 14.27 11.98 11.79
N SER A 326 15.20 11.29 11.14
CA SER A 326 15.46 11.39 9.69
C SER A 326 15.94 10.04 9.17
N CYS A 327 16.07 9.87 7.85
CA CYS A 327 16.57 8.61 7.29
C CYS A 327 18.04 8.32 7.67
N GLU A 328 18.81 9.35 8.01
CA GLU A 328 20.21 9.23 8.50
C GLU A 328 20.26 9.00 10.01
N GLN A 329 19.28 9.49 10.75
CA GLN A 329 19.16 9.41 12.21
C GLN A 329 17.74 8.98 12.60
N PRO A 330 17.40 7.70 12.49
CA PRO A 330 16.04 7.21 12.73
C PRO A 330 15.74 7.07 14.23
N ASN A 331 15.79 8.20 14.94
CA ASN A 331 15.52 8.24 16.38
C ASN A 331 14.04 8.05 16.64
N LEU A 332 13.68 7.00 17.36
CA LEU A 332 12.33 6.68 17.76
C LEU A 332 12.18 6.69 19.27
N TYR A 333 11.00 7.09 19.71
CA TYR A 333 10.52 7.05 21.08
C TYR A 333 9.36 6.08 21.17
N THR A 334 9.14 5.50 22.35
CA THR A 334 8.02 4.60 22.58
C THR A 334 6.92 5.34 23.32
N LEU A 335 5.74 5.42 22.69
CA LEU A 335 4.51 5.90 23.29
C LEU A 335 3.67 4.72 23.73
N LEU A 336 3.46 4.57 25.03
CA LEU A 336 2.53 3.62 25.63
C LEU A 336 1.22 4.34 25.92
N LEU A 337 0.13 3.78 25.42
CA LEU A 337 -1.25 4.22 25.66
C LEU A 337 -1.94 3.14 26.50
N GLU A 338 -2.40 3.52 27.70
CA GLU A 338 -3.07 2.62 28.64
C GLU A 338 -4.48 3.14 28.93
N LEU A 339 -5.49 2.37 28.54
CA LEU A 339 -6.88 2.63 28.89
C LEU A 339 -7.18 1.99 30.23
N ASN A 340 -7.49 2.83 31.22
CA ASN A 340 -7.87 2.41 32.56
C ASN A 340 -9.39 2.52 32.74
N ASP A 341 -10.00 1.53 33.39
CA ASP A 341 -11.42 1.52 33.76
C ASP A 341 -11.72 2.48 34.94
N ALA A 342 -12.99 2.57 35.31
CA ALA A 342 -13.44 3.39 36.44
C ALA A 342 -12.84 2.97 37.82
N LYS A 343 -12.25 1.77 37.91
CA LYS A 343 -11.55 1.29 39.11
C LYS A 343 -10.05 1.58 39.07
N GLY A 344 -9.56 2.16 37.99
CA GLY A 344 -8.15 2.44 37.73
C GLY A 344 -7.35 1.20 37.28
N GLN A 345 -8.02 0.14 36.82
CA GLN A 345 -7.36 -1.05 36.28
C GLN A 345 -7.14 -0.85 34.78
N THR A 346 -5.94 -1.15 34.30
CA THR A 346 -5.65 -1.09 32.85
C THR A 346 -6.35 -2.23 32.14
N VAL A 347 -7.28 -1.87 31.25
CA VAL A 347 -8.08 -2.82 30.47
C VAL A 347 -7.59 -2.99 29.04
N GLU A 348 -6.82 -2.04 28.50
CA GLU A 348 -6.27 -2.11 27.13
C GLU A 348 -4.97 -1.32 27.05
N ARG A 349 -4.04 -1.81 26.25
CA ARG A 349 -2.77 -1.13 25.93
C ARG A 349 -2.54 -1.09 24.42
N VAL A 350 -1.92 -0.01 23.98
CA VAL A 350 -1.39 0.18 22.62
C VAL A 350 0.01 0.77 22.73
N THR A 351 0.94 0.24 21.95
CA THR A 351 2.30 0.78 21.82
C THR A 351 2.50 1.35 20.43
N GLN A 352 2.96 2.61 20.35
CA GLN A 352 3.25 3.31 19.10
C GLN A 352 4.69 3.83 19.12
N GLN A 353 5.42 3.67 18.00
CA GLN A 353 6.70 4.34 17.81
C GLN A 353 6.49 5.79 17.34
N VAL A 354 7.26 6.72 17.86
CA VAL A 354 7.13 8.16 17.59
C VAL A 354 8.46 8.73 17.14
N GLY A 355 8.49 9.35 15.97
CA GLY A 355 9.63 10.11 15.46
C GLY A 355 9.31 11.61 15.38
N PHE A 356 10.09 12.44 16.07
CA PHE A 356 9.93 13.90 16.02
C PHE A 356 10.56 14.45 14.74
N ARG A 357 9.75 15.04 13.87
CA ARG A 357 10.21 15.66 12.62
C ARG A 357 9.24 16.71 12.10
N ASP A 358 9.76 17.61 11.27
CA ASP A 358 8.95 18.51 10.44
C ASP A 358 9.30 18.32 8.96
N ILE A 359 8.28 18.50 8.10
CA ILE A 359 8.41 18.55 6.65
C ILE A 359 7.97 19.93 6.19
N ASN A 360 8.77 20.56 5.33
CA ASN A 360 8.43 21.86 4.77
C ASN A 360 8.90 21.96 3.32
N ILE A 361 8.24 22.86 2.54
CA ILE A 361 8.75 23.30 1.25
C ILE A 361 9.14 24.77 1.38
N ARG A 362 10.41 25.09 1.13
CA ARG A 362 10.95 26.44 1.17
C ARG A 362 11.83 26.70 -0.04
N ASN A 363 11.62 27.82 -0.72
CA ASN A 363 12.38 28.21 -1.91
C ASN A 363 12.45 27.08 -2.98
N GLY A 364 11.36 26.34 -3.17
CA GLY A 364 11.28 25.21 -4.09
C GLY A 364 12.06 23.97 -3.68
N GLN A 365 12.46 23.83 -2.42
CA GLN A 365 13.14 22.66 -1.88
C GLN A 365 12.28 21.98 -0.82
N LEU A 366 12.35 20.66 -0.75
CA LEU A 366 11.79 19.88 0.36
C LEU A 366 12.81 19.84 1.49
N LEU A 367 12.36 20.19 2.69
CA LEU A 367 13.17 20.21 3.90
C LEU A 367 12.62 19.19 4.90
N ILE A 368 13.52 18.41 5.48
CA ILE A 368 13.25 17.59 6.67
C ILE A 368 14.01 18.22 7.83
N ASN A 369 13.31 18.56 8.90
CA ASN A 369 13.89 19.21 10.07
C ASN A 369 14.69 20.50 9.72
N GLY A 370 14.17 21.26 8.77
CA GLY A 370 14.79 22.49 8.30
C GLY A 370 16.01 22.30 7.39
N GLN A 371 16.38 21.07 7.04
CA GLN A 371 17.48 20.76 6.14
C GLN A 371 16.98 20.31 4.78
N PRO A 372 17.46 20.90 3.67
CA PRO A 372 17.06 20.47 2.33
C PRO A 372 17.59 19.07 2.04
N ILE A 373 16.73 18.24 1.44
CA ILE A 373 17.08 16.87 1.06
C ILE A 373 17.03 16.66 -0.45
N LYS A 374 17.73 15.62 -0.92
CA LYS A 374 17.55 15.05 -2.26
C LYS A 374 17.02 13.63 -2.12
N ILE A 375 16.04 13.29 -2.95
CA ILE A 375 15.45 11.95 -3.05
C ILE A 375 16.33 11.09 -3.96
N ARG A 376 17.10 10.20 -3.37
CA ARG A 376 17.82 9.11 -4.03
C ARG A 376 16.98 7.87 -3.92
N GLY A 377 15.90 7.82 -4.70
CA GLY A 377 14.81 6.88 -4.52
C GLY A 377 14.80 5.72 -5.49
N VAL A 378 13.96 4.75 -5.17
CA VAL A 378 13.60 3.62 -6.02
C VAL A 378 12.10 3.31 -5.86
N ASN A 379 11.42 2.94 -6.95
CA ASN A 379 10.09 2.36 -6.88
C ASN A 379 10.18 0.90 -6.42
N ARG A 380 9.22 0.42 -5.64
CA ARG A 380 9.22 -0.95 -5.13
C ARG A 380 7.86 -1.59 -5.18
N HIS A 381 7.74 -2.67 -5.95
CA HIS A 381 6.66 -3.63 -5.81
C HIS A 381 6.94 -4.61 -4.66
N GLU A 382 5.90 -5.04 -3.94
CA GLU A 382 5.97 -6.23 -3.09
C GLU A 382 6.01 -7.46 -3.98
N HIS A 383 7.19 -8.04 -4.15
CA HIS A 383 7.40 -9.23 -4.97
C HIS A 383 8.46 -10.16 -4.38
N ASP A 384 8.09 -11.41 -4.22
CA ASP A 384 9.00 -12.53 -3.94
C ASP A 384 8.89 -13.57 -5.07
N PRO A 385 10.00 -14.09 -5.61
CA PRO A 385 9.96 -14.96 -6.77
C PRO A 385 9.31 -16.33 -6.51
N TYR A 386 9.07 -16.71 -5.28
CA TYR A 386 8.48 -17.99 -4.89
C TYR A 386 7.06 -17.86 -4.33
N THR A 387 6.80 -16.78 -3.61
CA THR A 387 5.55 -16.55 -2.88
C THR A 387 4.72 -15.39 -3.44
N ALA A 388 5.19 -14.78 -4.52
CA ALA A 388 4.54 -13.66 -5.23
C ALA A 388 4.33 -12.44 -4.33
N ARG A 389 3.09 -12.10 -3.92
CA ARG A 389 2.78 -10.94 -3.07
C ARG A 389 2.94 -11.21 -1.57
N VAL A 390 3.19 -12.45 -1.18
CA VAL A 390 3.38 -12.79 0.23
C VAL A 390 4.83 -12.47 0.63
N MET A 391 5.00 -11.36 1.35
CA MET A 391 6.31 -10.88 1.77
C MET A 391 6.67 -11.39 3.16
N THR A 392 7.90 -11.88 3.33
CA THR A 392 8.44 -12.21 4.65
C THR A 392 9.25 -11.04 5.22
N GLU A 393 9.38 -10.98 6.55
CA GLU A 393 10.21 -9.95 7.20
C GLU A 393 11.68 -10.07 6.77
N GLU A 394 12.20 -11.29 6.59
CA GLU A 394 13.57 -11.50 6.13
C GLU A 394 13.81 -10.88 4.75
N ARG A 395 12.81 -11.01 3.84
CA ARG A 395 12.89 -10.42 2.51
C ARG A 395 12.82 -8.90 2.56
N MET A 396 11.93 -8.33 3.37
CA MET A 396 11.83 -6.89 3.58
C MET A 396 13.13 -6.31 4.17
N LEU A 397 13.71 -6.97 5.16
CA LEU A 397 15.02 -6.60 5.73
C LEU A 397 16.16 -6.71 4.72
N GLN A 398 16.15 -7.72 3.87
CA GLN A 398 17.12 -7.86 2.78
C GLN A 398 17.03 -6.68 1.81
N ASP A 399 15.82 -6.33 1.37
CA ASP A 399 15.58 -5.19 0.48
C ASP A 399 16.12 -3.90 1.11
N LEU A 400 15.74 -3.58 2.36
CA LEU A 400 16.18 -2.37 3.04
C LEU A 400 17.70 -2.29 3.23
N ARG A 401 18.37 -3.39 3.59
CA ARG A 401 19.84 -3.42 3.71
C ARG A 401 20.52 -3.12 2.39
N LEU A 402 20.11 -3.80 1.32
CA LEU A 402 20.67 -3.58 -0.01
C LEU A 402 20.38 -2.16 -0.52
N MET A 403 19.19 -1.62 -0.28
CA MET A 403 18.88 -0.22 -0.61
C MET A 403 19.80 0.76 0.14
N LYS A 404 20.00 0.58 1.44
CA LYS A 404 20.89 1.41 2.23
C LYS A 404 22.34 1.30 1.76
N GLU A 405 22.82 0.10 1.42
CA GLU A 405 24.16 -0.14 0.85
C GLU A 405 24.33 0.53 -0.52
N ALA A 406 23.24 0.65 -1.30
CA ALA A 406 23.22 1.36 -2.58
C ALA A 406 23.06 2.89 -2.43
N ASN A 407 23.13 3.45 -1.21
CA ASN A 407 22.90 4.87 -0.91
C ASN A 407 21.48 5.37 -1.26
N ILE A 408 20.52 4.47 -1.39
CA ILE A 408 19.10 4.79 -1.55
C ILE A 408 18.58 5.29 -0.19
N ASN A 409 17.86 6.42 -0.20
CA ASN A 409 17.30 7.02 1.01
C ASN A 409 15.78 7.10 1.00
N ALA A 410 15.12 6.76 -0.13
CA ALA A 410 13.69 6.85 -0.28
C ALA A 410 13.11 5.70 -1.11
N VAL A 411 11.88 5.30 -0.81
CA VAL A 411 11.10 4.31 -1.58
C VAL A 411 9.74 4.90 -1.91
N ARG A 412 9.34 4.85 -3.20
CA ARG A 412 7.93 5.00 -3.58
C ARG A 412 7.29 3.63 -3.56
N LEU A 413 6.19 3.53 -2.85
CA LEU A 413 5.44 2.28 -2.71
C LEU A 413 4.56 2.09 -3.94
N ALA A 414 5.17 1.55 -4.98
CA ALA A 414 4.58 1.40 -6.29
C ALA A 414 3.63 0.19 -6.36
N HIS A 415 2.33 0.35 -6.59
CA HIS A 415 1.57 1.61 -6.57
C HIS A 415 0.39 1.38 -5.63
N TYR A 416 0.70 1.08 -4.36
CA TYR A 416 -0.28 0.69 -3.32
C TYR A 416 0.34 0.66 -1.92
N PRO A 417 -0.48 0.75 -0.86
CA PRO A 417 0.00 0.59 0.52
C PRO A 417 0.60 -0.80 0.75
N ASN A 418 1.83 -0.84 1.26
CA ASN A 418 2.56 -2.08 1.51
C ASN A 418 2.09 -2.77 2.82
N CYS A 419 2.65 -3.96 3.09
CA CYS A 419 2.45 -4.67 4.35
C CYS A 419 2.81 -3.76 5.55
N PRO A 420 2.02 -3.72 6.65
CA PRO A 420 2.28 -2.83 7.80
C PRO A 420 3.70 -2.95 8.36
N ARG A 421 4.27 -4.14 8.38
CA ARG A 421 5.63 -4.37 8.87
C ARG A 421 6.71 -3.60 8.08
N TRP A 422 6.48 -3.33 6.79
CA TRP A 422 7.40 -2.53 5.96
C TRP A 422 7.61 -1.12 6.52
N TYR A 423 6.53 -0.46 6.95
CA TYR A 423 6.60 0.90 7.52
C TYR A 423 7.37 0.92 8.83
N GLU A 424 7.10 -0.04 9.73
CA GLU A 424 7.85 -0.16 11.00
C GLU A 424 9.34 -0.37 10.77
N LEU A 425 9.71 -1.17 9.76
CA LEU A 425 11.11 -1.37 9.37
C LEU A 425 11.71 -0.09 8.79
N CYS A 426 10.97 0.64 7.95
CA CYS A 426 11.41 1.93 7.41
C CYS A 426 11.56 3.00 8.49
N ASP A 427 10.65 3.05 9.47
CA ASP A 427 10.77 3.94 10.63
C ASP A 427 12.05 3.65 11.43
N SER A 428 12.34 2.39 11.69
CA SER A 428 13.46 1.97 12.55
C SER A 428 14.81 1.97 11.85
N MET A 429 14.85 1.66 10.55
CA MET A 429 16.08 1.62 9.76
C MET A 429 16.40 2.95 9.07
N GLY A 430 15.46 3.89 9.05
CA GLY A 430 15.59 5.19 8.41
C GLY A 430 15.49 5.12 6.88
N MET A 431 14.27 5.07 6.35
CA MET A 431 13.97 5.15 4.92
C MET A 431 12.80 6.11 4.73
N TYR A 432 12.93 7.11 3.86
CA TYR A 432 11.80 7.96 3.50
C TYR A 432 10.82 7.20 2.60
N LEU A 433 9.53 7.41 2.82
CA LEU A 433 8.49 6.77 2.04
C LEU A 433 7.62 7.82 1.33
N MET A 434 7.29 7.52 0.09
CA MET A 434 6.12 8.05 -0.60
C MET A 434 5.06 6.97 -0.56
N ASP A 435 4.06 7.15 0.30
CA ASP A 435 2.95 6.20 0.42
C ASP A 435 1.90 6.50 -0.63
N GLU A 436 1.45 5.49 -1.36
CA GLU A 436 0.64 5.66 -2.54
C GLU A 436 -0.67 4.90 -2.45
N ALA A 437 -1.77 5.59 -2.78
CA ALA A 437 -3.09 4.99 -2.83
C ALA A 437 -3.16 3.91 -3.92
N ASP A 438 -3.83 2.80 -3.61
CA ASP A 438 -4.06 1.68 -4.53
C ASP A 438 -5.02 2.10 -5.65
N CYS A 439 -4.56 2.98 -6.53
CA CYS A 439 -5.36 3.61 -7.56
C CYS A 439 -4.56 3.78 -8.86
N GLU A 440 -4.82 2.88 -9.81
CA GLU A 440 -4.27 2.95 -11.16
C GLU A 440 -5.30 2.52 -12.21
N THR A 441 -5.51 3.36 -13.23
CA THR A 441 -6.45 3.08 -14.33
C THR A 441 -5.74 3.17 -15.68
N HIS A 442 -4.52 2.63 -15.79
CA HIS A 442 -3.63 2.83 -16.93
C HIS A 442 -4.29 2.49 -18.27
N GLY A 443 -4.98 1.37 -18.38
CA GLY A 443 -5.69 0.96 -19.59
C GLY A 443 -6.93 1.80 -19.94
N LEU A 444 -7.47 2.57 -18.99
CA LEU A 444 -8.59 3.51 -19.17
C LEU A 444 -8.16 4.97 -19.05
N ARG A 445 -6.92 5.21 -18.62
CA ARG A 445 -6.36 6.56 -18.42
C ARG A 445 -7.28 7.43 -17.55
N GLY A 446 -7.54 8.67 -17.98
CA GLY A 446 -8.37 9.63 -17.24
C GLY A 446 -9.88 9.39 -17.27
N THR A 447 -10.36 8.29 -17.86
CA THR A 447 -11.81 8.04 -18.01
C THR A 447 -12.50 7.96 -16.66
N LEU A 448 -12.05 7.07 -15.75
CA LEU A 448 -12.67 6.91 -14.44
C LEU A 448 -12.34 8.07 -13.50
N ALA A 449 -11.14 8.65 -13.60
CA ALA A 449 -10.77 9.83 -12.83
C ALA A 449 -11.65 11.06 -13.13
N SER A 450 -12.23 11.11 -14.32
CA SER A 450 -13.13 12.20 -14.78
C SER A 450 -14.61 11.88 -14.60
N THR A 451 -14.95 10.66 -14.17
CA THR A 451 -16.32 10.19 -13.98
C THR A 451 -16.67 10.29 -12.50
N SER A 452 -17.54 11.23 -12.12
CA SER A 452 -17.91 11.49 -10.73
C SER A 452 -18.53 10.29 -10.01
N ASP A 453 -19.14 9.39 -10.76
CA ASP A 453 -19.76 8.15 -10.30
C ASP A 453 -18.75 7.19 -9.61
N TRP A 454 -17.48 7.28 -9.98
CA TRP A 454 -16.37 6.54 -9.36
C TRP A 454 -15.69 7.29 -8.20
N GLY A 455 -16.15 8.49 -7.85
CA GLY A 455 -15.51 9.37 -6.87
C GLY A 455 -15.37 8.74 -5.49
N GLU A 456 -16.37 7.97 -5.04
CA GLU A 456 -16.33 7.27 -3.75
C GLU A 456 -15.25 6.19 -3.72
N ALA A 457 -15.11 5.42 -4.81
CA ALA A 457 -14.10 4.37 -4.92
C ALA A 457 -12.66 4.93 -4.91
N PHE A 458 -12.41 6.07 -5.58
CA PHE A 458 -11.13 6.78 -5.51
C PHE A 458 -10.84 7.28 -4.10
N LEU A 459 -11.82 7.90 -3.47
CA LEU A 459 -11.66 8.50 -2.13
C LEU A 459 -11.48 7.45 -1.04
N ASP A 460 -12.19 6.30 -1.11
CA ASP A 460 -12.03 5.19 -0.14
C ASP A 460 -10.59 4.71 -0.08
N ARG A 461 -9.89 4.60 -1.22
CA ARG A 461 -8.49 4.17 -1.28
C ARG A 461 -7.54 5.17 -0.61
N ALA A 462 -7.70 6.47 -0.85
CA ALA A 462 -6.91 7.51 -0.18
C ALA A 462 -7.17 7.54 1.33
N ILE A 463 -8.44 7.41 1.75
CA ILE A 463 -8.82 7.39 3.16
C ILE A 463 -8.19 6.18 3.87
N ARG A 464 -8.33 4.98 3.30
CA ARG A 464 -7.84 3.74 3.92
C ARG A 464 -6.33 3.74 4.06
N MET A 465 -5.60 4.20 3.04
CA MET A 465 -4.15 4.40 3.10
C MET A 465 -3.78 5.35 4.24
N ALA A 466 -4.26 6.59 4.18
CA ALA A 466 -3.81 7.63 5.10
C ALA A 466 -4.25 7.37 6.55
N GLU A 467 -5.47 6.87 6.77
CA GLU A 467 -5.94 6.49 8.12
C GLU A 467 -5.10 5.36 8.73
N ARG A 468 -4.72 4.36 7.93
CA ARG A 468 -3.90 3.24 8.40
C ARG A 468 -2.49 3.69 8.78
N ASP A 469 -1.87 4.53 7.94
CA ASP A 469 -0.42 4.75 7.98
C ASP A 469 0.00 6.11 8.58
N LYS A 470 -0.96 6.94 8.99
CA LYS A 470 -0.78 8.32 9.49
C LYS A 470 0.29 8.51 10.56
N ASN A 471 0.58 7.48 11.37
CA ASN A 471 1.49 7.58 12.51
C ASN A 471 2.96 7.28 12.18
N HIS A 472 3.28 6.88 10.94
CA HIS A 472 4.65 6.52 10.55
C HIS A 472 5.49 7.76 10.22
N PRO A 473 6.60 8.02 10.92
CA PRO A 473 7.48 9.15 10.63
C PRO A 473 8.24 9.00 9.30
N SER A 474 8.42 7.78 8.78
CA SER A 474 9.06 7.52 7.48
C SER A 474 8.30 8.07 6.29
N ILE A 475 6.98 8.17 6.37
CA ILE A 475 6.15 8.71 5.28
C ILE A 475 6.34 10.22 5.20
N ILE A 476 6.86 10.70 4.05
CA ILE A 476 7.10 12.12 3.80
C ILE A 476 6.24 12.71 2.67
N PHE A 477 5.53 11.86 1.93
CA PHE A 477 4.54 12.22 0.91
C PHE A 477 3.32 11.30 0.98
N TRP A 478 2.15 11.87 0.73
CA TRP A 478 0.96 11.14 0.30
C TRP A 478 0.85 11.22 -1.21
N SER A 479 0.65 10.09 -1.89
CA SER A 479 0.48 10.02 -3.33
C SER A 479 -0.91 9.51 -3.70
N LEU A 480 -1.53 10.14 -4.71
CA LEU A 480 -2.91 9.86 -5.10
C LEU A 480 -3.08 8.61 -5.96
N GLY A 481 -1.99 7.96 -6.33
CA GLY A 481 -1.97 6.79 -7.22
C GLY A 481 -1.03 6.94 -8.39
N ASN A 482 -1.25 6.16 -9.44
CA ASN A 482 -0.40 6.05 -10.61
C ASN A 482 -1.23 6.07 -11.91
N GLU A 483 -0.66 6.55 -13.00
CA GLU A 483 -1.05 6.47 -14.42
C GLU A 483 -2.56 6.42 -14.74
N SER A 484 -3.34 7.21 -14.01
CA SER A 484 -4.80 7.28 -14.13
C SER A 484 -5.30 8.54 -14.86
N GLY A 485 -4.40 9.23 -15.60
CA GLY A 485 -4.68 10.56 -16.11
C GLY A 485 -4.93 11.54 -14.96
N TYR A 486 -5.73 12.57 -15.17
CA TYR A 486 -6.08 13.52 -14.13
C TYR A 486 -7.56 13.92 -14.25
N GLY A 487 -8.24 14.01 -13.12
CA GLY A 487 -9.65 14.41 -13.08
C GLY A 487 -10.11 14.87 -11.69
N PRO A 488 -11.41 15.25 -11.57
CA PRO A 488 -11.98 15.76 -10.33
C PRO A 488 -11.90 14.77 -9.16
N ASN A 489 -11.83 13.46 -9.43
CA ASN A 489 -11.71 12.46 -8.37
C ASN A 489 -10.34 12.58 -7.67
N HIS A 490 -9.25 12.82 -8.39
CA HIS A 490 -7.94 13.11 -7.80
C HIS A 490 -7.95 14.43 -7.01
N ALA A 491 -8.65 15.46 -7.50
CA ALA A 491 -8.78 16.71 -6.76
C ALA A 491 -9.53 16.50 -5.42
N ALA A 492 -10.55 15.64 -5.39
CA ALA A 492 -11.26 15.28 -4.17
C ALA A 492 -10.38 14.51 -3.17
N MET A 493 -9.59 13.54 -3.65
CA MET A 493 -8.60 12.82 -2.82
C MET A 493 -7.59 13.79 -2.19
N SER A 494 -7.02 14.68 -2.99
CA SER A 494 -6.05 15.68 -2.52
C SER A 494 -6.64 16.63 -1.49
N ALA A 495 -7.84 17.15 -1.75
CA ALA A 495 -8.53 18.06 -0.82
C ALA A 495 -8.77 17.37 0.54
N TRP A 496 -9.16 16.11 0.52
CA TRP A 496 -9.34 15.33 1.74
C TRP A 496 -8.02 15.11 2.49
N LEU A 497 -6.94 14.73 1.78
CA LEU A 497 -5.62 14.51 2.38
C LEU A 497 -5.05 15.79 3.02
N HIS A 498 -5.16 16.93 2.35
CA HIS A 498 -4.72 18.22 2.90
C HIS A 498 -5.47 18.63 4.18
N GLU A 499 -6.77 18.32 4.26
CA GLU A 499 -7.56 18.58 5.49
C GLU A 499 -7.24 17.56 6.57
N PHE A 500 -7.09 16.29 6.20
CA PHE A 500 -6.81 15.18 7.12
C PHE A 500 -5.41 15.27 7.74
N ASP A 501 -4.39 15.43 6.90
CA ASP A 501 -3.00 15.52 7.34
C ASP A 501 -2.23 16.67 6.67
N PRO A 502 -2.33 17.88 7.20
CA PRO A 502 -1.64 19.05 6.67
C PRO A 502 -0.10 19.02 6.89
N THR A 503 0.44 17.97 7.51
CA THR A 503 1.87 17.86 7.84
C THR A 503 2.72 17.22 6.74
N ARG A 504 2.08 16.66 5.70
CA ARG A 504 2.74 16.02 4.55
C ARG A 504 2.22 16.60 3.24
N PRO A 505 3.11 16.87 2.26
CA PRO A 505 2.70 17.29 0.93
C PRO A 505 2.08 16.15 0.14
N VAL A 506 1.22 16.52 -0.83
CA VAL A 506 0.53 15.61 -1.73
C VAL A 506 1.26 15.55 -3.07
N HIS A 507 1.43 14.34 -3.58
CA HIS A 507 2.02 14.00 -4.87
C HIS A 507 1.01 13.32 -5.79
N TYR A 508 1.12 13.58 -7.09
CA TYR A 508 0.54 12.76 -8.16
C TYR A 508 1.18 13.13 -9.50
N GLU A 509 1.68 12.16 -10.24
CA GLU A 509 2.37 12.42 -11.52
C GLU A 509 1.42 12.84 -12.64
N GLY A 510 0.19 12.30 -12.66
CA GLY A 510 -0.81 12.61 -13.68
C GLY A 510 -1.36 14.03 -13.63
N ALA A 511 -1.10 14.79 -12.57
CA ALA A 511 -1.50 16.19 -12.44
C ALA A 511 -0.58 17.11 -13.25
N GLN A 512 -0.60 16.95 -14.56
CA GLN A 512 0.25 17.69 -15.50
C GLN A 512 -0.56 18.75 -16.25
N GLY A 513 0.10 19.87 -16.58
CA GLY A 513 -0.49 20.98 -17.32
C GLY A 513 0.51 22.14 -17.50
N ASP A 514 0.03 23.26 -18.00
CA ASP A 514 0.78 24.52 -18.09
C ASP A 514 -0.09 25.70 -17.62
N PRO A 515 -0.02 26.08 -16.34
CA PRO A 515 0.72 25.44 -15.23
C PRO A 515 0.09 24.11 -14.77
N ASP A 516 0.87 23.28 -14.04
CA ASP A 516 0.34 22.08 -13.39
C ASP A 516 -0.74 22.45 -12.36
N PRO A 517 -1.79 21.62 -12.18
CA PRO A 517 -2.84 21.89 -11.20
C PRO A 517 -2.29 22.08 -9.77
N SER A 518 -2.88 22.98 -9.01
CA SER A 518 -2.53 23.23 -7.60
C SER A 518 -2.98 22.09 -6.65
N THR A 519 -3.56 21.04 -7.19
CA THR A 519 -3.95 19.82 -6.49
C THR A 519 -2.76 19.11 -5.83
N VAL A 520 -1.55 19.26 -6.40
CA VAL A 520 -0.32 18.65 -5.93
C VAL A 520 0.71 19.69 -5.48
N ASP A 521 1.54 19.31 -4.53
CA ASP A 521 2.51 20.20 -3.89
C ASP A 521 3.92 20.08 -4.48
N VAL A 522 4.13 19.09 -5.33
CA VAL A 522 5.36 18.87 -6.09
C VAL A 522 5.01 18.66 -7.56
N ILE A 523 5.86 19.17 -8.44
CA ILE A 523 5.77 18.90 -9.88
C ILE A 523 6.41 17.54 -10.12
N SER A 524 5.68 16.62 -10.70
CA SER A 524 6.19 15.29 -10.99
C SER A 524 6.15 14.99 -12.49
N ARG A 525 7.17 14.25 -12.96
CA ARG A 525 7.22 13.75 -14.33
C ARG A 525 7.78 12.34 -14.36
N PHE A 526 7.28 11.55 -15.30
CA PHE A 526 7.84 10.26 -15.66
C PHE A 526 8.83 10.44 -16.81
N TYR A 527 10.00 9.85 -16.69
CA TYR A 527 11.03 9.72 -17.71
C TYR A 527 11.36 11.02 -18.46
N PRO A 528 11.49 12.20 -17.78
CA PRO A 528 11.87 13.42 -18.45
C PRO A 528 13.25 13.24 -19.07
N ARG A 529 13.51 13.88 -20.20
CA ARG A 529 14.84 13.83 -20.81
C ARG A 529 15.83 14.77 -20.12
N VAL A 530 17.10 14.39 -20.11
CA VAL A 530 18.21 15.23 -19.60
C VAL A 530 19.05 15.84 -20.72
N LYS A 531 19.11 15.19 -21.88
CA LYS A 531 19.81 15.74 -23.04
C LYS A 531 18.87 16.56 -23.91
N GLN A 532 19.46 17.54 -24.63
CA GLN A 532 18.71 18.41 -25.51
C GLN A 532 18.06 17.64 -26.67
N GLU A 533 18.71 16.60 -27.16
CA GLU A 533 18.25 15.76 -28.24
C GLU A 533 17.92 14.36 -27.75
N TYR A 534 16.75 13.88 -28.11
CA TYR A 534 16.37 12.49 -27.94
C TYR A 534 16.70 11.74 -29.22
N LEU A 535 17.69 10.87 -29.16
CA LEU A 535 18.10 10.06 -30.31
C LEU A 535 17.34 8.74 -30.30
N ASN A 536 16.26 8.66 -31.07
CA ASN A 536 15.61 7.38 -31.35
C ASN A 536 16.25 6.77 -32.61
N PRO A 537 16.98 5.65 -32.51
CA PRO A 537 17.65 5.06 -33.66
C PRO A 537 16.71 4.61 -34.77
N GLY A 538 15.41 4.53 -34.52
CA GLY A 538 14.38 4.25 -35.51
C GLY A 538 13.87 5.47 -36.28
N ILE A 539 14.28 6.67 -35.90
CA ILE A 539 13.87 7.94 -36.52
C ILE A 539 15.10 8.62 -37.10
N PRO A 540 15.09 9.04 -38.37
CA PRO A 540 16.24 9.71 -38.98
C PRO A 540 16.61 10.99 -38.26
N GLU A 541 17.89 11.16 -37.93
CA GLU A 541 18.45 12.38 -37.30
C GLU A 541 18.18 13.61 -38.12
N GLY A 542 17.75 14.70 -37.48
CA GLY A 542 17.41 15.97 -38.13
C GLY A 542 16.07 15.98 -38.87
N SER A 543 15.29 14.92 -38.82
CA SER A 543 13.98 14.80 -39.46
C SER A 543 12.88 15.57 -38.71
N ASP A 544 11.76 15.86 -39.42
CA ASP A 544 10.57 16.42 -38.76
C ASP A 544 9.97 15.43 -37.72
N ALA A 545 10.09 14.15 -37.96
CA ALA A 545 9.64 13.12 -37.03
C ALA A 545 10.46 13.14 -35.72
N GLU A 546 11.78 13.34 -35.82
CA GLU A 546 12.64 13.48 -34.65
C GLU A 546 12.33 14.77 -33.87
N ARG A 547 12.12 15.89 -34.59
CA ARG A 547 11.72 17.15 -33.94
C ARG A 547 10.39 17.02 -33.21
N ALA A 548 9.42 16.36 -33.84
CA ALA A 548 8.12 16.08 -33.20
C ALA A 548 8.25 15.17 -31.97
N GLU A 549 9.08 14.15 -32.06
CA GLU A 549 9.34 13.26 -30.92
C GLU A 549 10.05 13.99 -29.79
N ASN A 550 11.07 14.79 -30.10
CA ASN A 550 11.77 15.60 -29.11
C ASN A 550 10.86 16.64 -28.43
N ALA A 551 9.85 17.18 -29.14
CA ALA A 551 8.89 18.11 -28.57
C ALA A 551 7.89 17.44 -27.60
N ARG A 552 7.69 16.13 -27.66
CA ARG A 552 6.80 15.39 -26.74
C ARG A 552 7.36 15.24 -25.34
N TRP A 553 8.69 15.25 -25.22
CA TRP A 553 9.36 14.96 -23.96
C TRP A 553 9.94 16.21 -23.35
N GLU A 554 9.40 16.61 -22.21
CA GLU A 554 9.92 17.75 -21.45
C GLU A 554 11.34 17.47 -20.94
N ARG A 555 12.18 18.49 -20.92
CA ARG A 555 13.49 18.41 -20.28
C ARG A 555 13.35 18.71 -18.78
N LEU A 556 14.05 17.93 -17.96
CA LEU A 556 14.03 18.06 -16.51
C LEU A 556 14.44 19.49 -16.07
N LEU A 557 15.49 20.03 -16.64
CA LEU A 557 15.96 21.40 -16.34
C LEU A 557 14.93 22.47 -16.72
N GLU A 558 14.29 22.35 -17.89
CA GLU A 558 13.26 23.31 -18.36
C GLU A 558 12.05 23.33 -17.41
N ILE A 559 11.63 22.16 -16.90
CA ILE A 559 10.55 22.08 -15.90
C ILE A 559 10.96 22.82 -14.63
N ALA A 560 12.21 22.62 -14.18
CA ALA A 560 12.71 23.25 -12.95
C ALA A 560 12.92 24.77 -13.09
N GLU A 561 13.04 25.28 -14.31
CA GLU A 561 13.22 26.71 -14.58
C GLU A 561 11.90 27.46 -14.84
N ARG A 562 10.76 26.76 -14.98
CA ARG A 562 9.46 27.40 -15.18
C ARG A 562 9.10 28.35 -14.05
N PRO A 563 8.79 29.61 -14.33
CA PRO A 563 8.27 30.54 -13.33
C PRO A 563 6.77 30.24 -13.05
N GLY A 564 6.32 30.53 -11.84
CA GLY A 564 4.88 30.65 -11.56
C GLY A 564 4.19 29.46 -10.92
N ASP A 565 4.82 28.30 -10.84
CA ASP A 565 4.24 27.11 -10.18
C ASP A 565 4.35 27.22 -8.66
N ARG A 566 3.49 28.04 -8.04
CA ARG A 566 3.50 28.28 -6.61
C ARG A 566 2.92 27.10 -5.84
N CYS A 567 3.56 26.76 -4.74
CA CYS A 567 3.07 25.79 -3.77
C CYS A 567 2.04 26.45 -2.86
N THR A 568 0.83 25.90 -2.79
CA THR A 568 -0.27 26.40 -1.95
C THR A 568 -0.42 25.62 -0.66
N TRP A 569 0.35 24.54 -0.47
CA TRP A 569 0.34 23.74 0.74
C TRP A 569 0.73 24.56 1.96
N VAL A 570 0.03 24.33 3.08
CA VAL A 570 0.22 25.06 4.33
C VAL A 570 1.65 24.92 4.92
N GLY A 571 2.34 23.82 4.61
CA GLY A 571 3.74 23.57 4.98
C GLY A 571 4.76 24.29 4.10
N SER A 572 4.32 25.07 3.10
CA SER A 572 5.20 25.80 2.18
C SER A 572 5.38 27.28 2.56
N ASP A 573 6.33 27.95 1.90
CA ASP A 573 6.52 29.42 1.97
C ASP A 573 5.74 30.19 0.88
N GLY A 574 4.92 29.46 0.08
CA GLY A 574 4.24 30.04 -1.08
C GLY A 574 5.17 30.30 -2.29
N GLY A 575 6.40 29.80 -2.22
CA GLY A 575 7.39 29.82 -3.31
C GLY A 575 7.08 28.79 -4.40
N PRO A 576 8.02 28.54 -5.31
CA PRO A 576 7.85 27.55 -6.37
C PRO A 576 7.77 26.13 -5.78
N ARG A 577 7.04 25.24 -6.48
CA ARG A 577 6.99 23.82 -6.14
C ARG A 577 8.33 23.15 -6.51
N PRO A 578 8.83 22.20 -5.69
CA PRO A 578 9.97 21.36 -6.07
C PRO A 578 9.61 20.46 -7.26
N VAL A 579 10.62 19.99 -7.99
CA VAL A 579 10.48 19.10 -9.15
C VAL A 579 11.03 17.72 -8.81
N LEU A 580 10.22 16.69 -9.07
CA LEU A 580 10.52 15.28 -8.78
C LEU A 580 10.35 14.44 -10.05
N THR A 581 11.20 13.44 -10.24
CA THR A 581 10.98 12.38 -11.22
C THR A 581 10.49 11.14 -10.49
N SER A 582 9.17 10.94 -10.40
CA SER A 582 8.63 9.80 -9.66
C SER A 582 8.86 8.46 -10.36
N GLU A 583 9.18 8.50 -11.68
CA GLU A 583 9.81 7.40 -12.40
C GLU A 583 10.86 7.92 -13.37
N TYR A 584 12.04 7.29 -13.37
CA TYR A 584 13.10 7.55 -14.33
C TYR A 584 14.08 6.36 -14.40
N ALA A 585 15.00 6.40 -15.38
CA ALA A 585 16.05 5.41 -15.55
C ALA A 585 15.51 3.96 -15.55
N HIS A 586 14.48 3.70 -16.38
CA HIS A 586 13.82 2.39 -16.51
C HIS A 586 14.84 1.27 -16.67
N SER A 587 14.89 0.34 -15.71
CA SER A 587 16.00 -0.59 -15.53
C SER A 587 15.90 -1.89 -16.31
N MET A 588 15.04 -1.97 -17.32
CA MET A 588 14.89 -3.18 -18.14
C MET A 588 16.16 -3.48 -18.95
N GLY A 589 16.59 -4.73 -18.95
CA GLY A 589 17.75 -5.17 -19.74
C GLY A 589 19.07 -4.54 -19.30
N ASN A 590 19.82 -3.98 -20.26
CA ASN A 590 21.14 -3.34 -20.03
C ASN A 590 21.05 -1.83 -19.72
N ALA A 591 19.95 -1.37 -19.12
CA ALA A 591 19.88 0.00 -18.56
C ALA A 591 20.90 0.12 -17.42
N LEU A 592 21.24 1.30 -16.91
CA LEU A 592 20.57 2.58 -16.75
C LEU A 592 21.20 3.66 -17.67
N GLY A 593 20.57 3.97 -18.76
CA GLY A 593 21.11 5.04 -19.65
C GLY A 593 21.00 6.41 -19.02
N ASN A 594 22.08 7.21 -19.16
CA ASN A 594 22.13 8.59 -18.70
C ASN A 594 21.90 8.81 -17.18
N PHE A 595 22.10 7.80 -16.35
CA PHE A 595 21.81 7.90 -14.92
C PHE A 595 22.69 8.94 -14.21
N LYS A 596 23.99 9.01 -14.58
CA LYS A 596 24.89 10.04 -14.06
C LYS A 596 24.45 11.42 -14.53
N GLU A 597 24.07 11.59 -15.79
CA GLU A 597 23.64 12.87 -16.38
C GLU A 597 22.36 13.39 -15.70
N TYR A 598 21.41 12.52 -15.34
CA TYR A 598 20.27 12.91 -14.49
C TYR A 598 20.76 13.55 -13.18
N TRP A 599 21.73 12.94 -12.53
CA TRP A 599 22.22 13.43 -11.25
C TRP A 599 23.12 14.65 -11.36
N ASP A 600 23.82 14.85 -12.50
CA ASP A 600 24.54 16.09 -12.80
C ASP A 600 23.52 17.26 -12.90
N GLU A 601 22.39 17.09 -13.59
CA GLU A 601 21.33 18.11 -13.65
C GLU A 601 20.64 18.31 -12.31
N ILE A 602 20.21 17.23 -11.62
CA ILE A 602 19.55 17.28 -10.32
C ILE A 602 20.39 18.03 -9.29
N ASN A 603 21.70 17.83 -9.29
CA ASN A 603 22.62 18.51 -8.37
C ASN A 603 22.87 19.98 -8.77
N SER A 604 22.70 20.34 -10.04
CA SER A 604 22.92 21.71 -10.53
C SER A 604 21.82 22.69 -10.14
N ASN A 605 20.59 22.20 -9.86
CA ASN A 605 19.44 23.04 -9.54
C ASN A 605 18.82 22.62 -8.18
N PRO A 606 18.76 23.53 -7.20
CA PRO A 606 18.23 23.22 -5.87
C PRO A 606 16.72 22.83 -5.89
N ARG A 607 15.97 23.29 -6.88
CA ARG A 607 14.53 22.97 -7.02
C ARG A 607 14.28 21.52 -7.46
N MET A 608 15.28 20.87 -8.11
CA MET A 608 15.18 19.47 -8.47
C MET A 608 15.38 18.59 -7.24
N LEU A 609 14.31 17.91 -6.82
CA LEU A 609 14.30 17.10 -5.60
C LEU A 609 15.04 15.77 -5.77
N GLY A 610 15.11 15.23 -6.99
CA GLY A 610 15.60 13.89 -7.29
C GLY A 610 14.53 13.02 -7.88
N GLY A 611 14.52 11.73 -7.56
CA GLY A 611 13.50 10.84 -8.12
C GLY A 611 13.59 9.40 -7.64
N PHE A 612 12.71 8.56 -8.22
CA PHE A 612 12.60 7.14 -7.93
C PHE A 612 12.86 6.32 -9.20
N ILE A 613 13.92 5.51 -9.19
CA ILE A 613 14.27 4.63 -10.31
C ILE A 613 13.15 3.61 -10.52
N TRP A 614 12.78 3.32 -11.74
CA TRP A 614 11.91 2.23 -12.08
C TRP A 614 12.74 1.00 -12.47
N ASP A 615 12.77 -0.11 -11.72
CA ASP A 615 12.31 -0.25 -10.33
C ASP A 615 13.33 -1.03 -9.48
N TRP A 616 12.97 -1.46 -8.28
CA TRP A 616 13.86 -2.14 -7.35
C TRP A 616 14.21 -3.55 -7.78
N VAL A 617 13.20 -4.37 -8.13
CA VAL A 617 13.39 -5.82 -8.28
C VAL A 617 12.67 -6.39 -9.49
N ASP A 618 13.37 -7.21 -10.26
CA ASP A 618 12.73 -8.01 -11.31
C ASP A 618 11.55 -8.81 -10.73
N GLN A 619 10.38 -8.75 -11.38
CA GLN A 619 9.19 -9.47 -10.94
C GLN A 619 9.10 -10.90 -11.55
N GLY A 620 10.21 -11.56 -11.83
CA GLY A 620 10.24 -12.94 -12.32
C GLY A 620 9.78 -13.93 -11.24
N ILE A 621 9.05 -14.96 -11.66
CA ILE A 621 8.63 -16.10 -10.82
C ILE A 621 9.61 -17.24 -11.01
N ILE A 622 10.16 -17.78 -9.92
CA ILE A 622 11.09 -18.92 -9.99
C ILE A 622 10.31 -20.22 -9.81
N ARG A 623 10.34 -21.06 -10.86
CA ARG A 623 9.77 -22.42 -10.85
C ARG A 623 10.76 -23.39 -11.48
N ASP A 624 11.03 -24.53 -10.82
CA ASP A 624 11.95 -25.56 -11.29
C ASP A 624 13.36 -25.03 -11.64
N GLY A 625 13.84 -24.04 -10.87
CA GLY A 625 15.14 -23.41 -11.06
C GLY A 625 15.23 -22.44 -12.25
N LYS A 626 14.12 -22.11 -12.88
CA LYS A 626 14.04 -21.14 -13.99
C LYS A 626 13.30 -19.89 -13.52
N VAL A 627 13.76 -18.74 -13.99
CA VAL A 627 13.04 -17.46 -13.85
C VAL A 627 12.07 -17.36 -15.02
N LEU A 628 10.80 -17.22 -14.73
CA LEU A 628 9.70 -17.12 -15.67
C LEU A 628 9.11 -15.71 -15.65
N TYR A 629 8.68 -15.24 -16.83
CA TYR A 629 8.05 -13.93 -17.03
C TYR A 629 6.78 -14.06 -17.88
N GLY A 630 6.15 -12.95 -18.25
CA GLY A 630 4.88 -12.94 -19.00
C GLY A 630 4.96 -13.74 -20.29
N GLY A 631 3.99 -14.62 -20.51
CA GLY A 631 3.91 -15.55 -21.65
C GLY A 631 4.51 -16.94 -21.37
N ASP A 632 5.41 -17.10 -20.39
CA ASP A 632 6.01 -18.39 -20.06
C ASP A 632 5.03 -19.38 -19.43
N PHE A 633 3.92 -18.87 -18.91
CA PHE A 633 2.80 -19.67 -18.36
C PHE A 633 1.72 -19.97 -19.39
N GLY A 634 1.90 -19.53 -20.65
CA GLY A 634 0.87 -19.59 -21.70
C GLY A 634 -0.23 -18.54 -21.52
N ASP A 635 0.00 -17.56 -20.66
CA ASP A 635 -0.91 -16.46 -20.35
C ASP A 635 -1.11 -15.54 -21.57
N LYS A 636 -2.34 -15.05 -21.72
CA LYS A 636 -2.73 -14.06 -22.71
C LYS A 636 -3.86 -13.17 -22.15
N PRO A 637 -3.81 -11.84 -22.32
CA PRO A 637 -2.68 -11.08 -22.88
C PRO A 637 -1.45 -11.14 -21.97
N ASN A 638 -0.25 -10.80 -22.51
CA ASN A 638 0.95 -10.61 -21.71
C ASN A 638 1.89 -9.61 -22.37
N LEU A 639 2.81 -9.07 -21.60
CA LEU A 639 3.86 -8.15 -22.06
C LEU A 639 5.27 -8.72 -21.89
N HIS A 640 5.39 -10.06 -21.94
CA HIS A 640 6.66 -10.77 -21.90
C HIS A 640 7.56 -10.34 -20.73
N ALA A 641 8.84 -10.07 -21.00
CA ALA A 641 9.86 -9.71 -20.03
C ALA A 641 9.76 -8.24 -19.55
N PHE A 642 8.68 -7.53 -19.83
CA PHE A 642 8.50 -6.16 -19.35
C PHE A 642 8.42 -6.06 -17.82
N CYS A 643 8.11 -7.16 -17.14
CA CYS A 643 8.20 -7.30 -15.67
C CYS A 643 9.65 -7.43 -15.12
N MET A 644 10.67 -7.48 -16.00
CA MET A 644 12.07 -7.66 -15.63
C MET A 644 12.81 -6.34 -15.71
N ASN A 645 12.44 -5.41 -14.85
CA ASN A 645 12.90 -4.01 -14.85
C ASN A 645 13.59 -3.59 -13.53
N GLY A 646 13.97 -4.56 -12.71
CA GLY A 646 14.65 -4.31 -11.44
C GLY A 646 16.13 -3.95 -11.58
N ILE A 647 16.64 -3.14 -10.63
CA ILE A 647 18.07 -2.94 -10.45
C ILE A 647 18.75 -4.13 -9.77
N VAL A 648 17.98 -5.02 -9.15
CA VAL A 648 18.40 -6.34 -8.69
C VAL A 648 17.52 -7.41 -9.32
N LEU A 649 18.03 -8.65 -9.42
CA LEU A 649 17.24 -9.77 -9.91
C LEU A 649 16.15 -10.18 -8.92
N SER A 650 15.20 -11.00 -9.36
CA SER A 650 14.05 -11.45 -8.56
C SER A 650 14.46 -12.06 -7.21
N ASP A 651 15.58 -12.79 -7.16
CA ASP A 651 16.14 -13.39 -5.94
C ASP A 651 17.03 -12.45 -5.11
N ARG A 652 17.16 -11.17 -5.53
CA ARG A 652 18.04 -10.12 -4.99
C ARG A 652 19.52 -10.29 -5.34
N THR A 653 19.87 -11.10 -6.31
CA THR A 653 21.22 -11.11 -6.87
C THR A 653 21.53 -9.73 -7.45
N LEU A 654 22.72 -9.18 -7.09
CA LEU A 654 23.14 -7.86 -7.50
C LEU A 654 23.54 -7.83 -8.97
N THR A 655 23.15 -6.79 -9.68
CA THR A 655 23.43 -6.56 -11.09
C THR A 655 24.45 -5.42 -11.29
N PRO A 656 25.03 -5.24 -12.48
CA PRO A 656 25.82 -4.05 -12.77
C PRO A 656 25.06 -2.73 -12.53
N LYS A 657 23.75 -2.71 -12.75
CA LYS A 657 22.87 -1.53 -12.49
C LYS A 657 22.90 -1.12 -11.03
N TYR A 658 22.85 -2.09 -10.12
CA TYR A 658 22.95 -1.84 -8.68
C TYR A 658 24.25 -1.10 -8.30
N TYR A 659 25.38 -1.52 -8.85
CA TYR A 659 26.67 -0.87 -8.57
C TYR A 659 26.77 0.52 -9.19
N GLU A 660 26.15 0.77 -10.34
CA GLU A 660 26.02 2.10 -10.92
C GLU A 660 25.20 3.02 -10.02
N VAL A 661 24.03 2.57 -9.53
CA VAL A 661 23.19 3.29 -8.57
C VAL A 661 23.99 3.62 -7.31
N GLN A 662 24.68 2.63 -6.75
CA GLN A 662 25.51 2.81 -5.57
C GLN A 662 26.56 3.90 -5.76
N ALA A 663 27.26 3.90 -6.89
CA ALA A 663 28.30 4.87 -7.21
C ALA A 663 27.74 6.29 -7.41
N VAL A 664 26.69 6.45 -8.20
CA VAL A 664 26.09 7.74 -8.52
C VAL A 664 25.41 8.36 -7.29
N TYR A 665 24.66 7.58 -6.53
CA TYR A 665 24.00 8.05 -5.31
C TYR A 665 25.00 8.34 -4.18
N GLY A 666 26.14 7.64 -4.14
CA GLY A 666 27.21 7.88 -3.17
C GLY A 666 27.99 9.17 -3.38
N ASN A 667 28.02 9.69 -4.62
CA ASN A 667 28.73 10.92 -4.99
C ASN A 667 27.90 12.21 -4.81
N GLY A 668 26.63 12.10 -4.40
CA GLY A 668 25.79 13.26 -4.07
C GLY A 668 26.35 14.07 -2.90
N PRO A 669 25.94 15.36 -2.73
CA PRO A 669 26.38 16.16 -1.59
C PRO A 669 26.06 15.39 -0.30
N LYS A 670 27.08 15.10 0.49
CA LYS A 670 26.91 14.49 1.82
C LYS A 670 26.22 15.54 2.68
N ALA A 671 24.95 15.35 2.95
CA ALA A 671 24.12 16.32 3.67
C ALA A 671 24.58 16.53 5.13
N PHE A 672 25.47 15.68 5.67
CA PHE A 672 26.03 15.84 7.01
C PHE A 672 27.47 15.33 7.06
N ALA A 673 28.38 16.16 7.63
CA ALA A 673 29.69 15.71 8.00
C ALA A 673 29.60 14.53 8.99
N GLU A 674 30.33 13.47 8.71
CA GLU A 674 30.46 12.31 9.59
C GLU A 674 30.89 12.79 10.99
N THR A 675 29.96 12.89 11.92
CA THR A 675 30.31 12.72 13.32
C THR A 675 30.66 11.24 13.47
N LYS A 676 31.97 10.96 13.60
CA LYS A 676 32.47 9.61 13.84
C LYS A 676 31.67 8.98 14.97
N ALA A 677 30.78 8.09 14.63
CA ALA A 677 30.13 7.25 15.62
C ALA A 677 31.21 6.50 16.39
N PRO A 678 31.22 6.52 17.73
CA PRO A 678 32.15 5.73 18.50
C PRO A 678 31.91 4.25 18.14
N LYS A 679 32.98 3.56 17.76
CA LYS A 679 32.95 2.11 17.50
C LYS A 679 32.24 1.44 18.68
N PRO A 680 31.23 0.63 18.47
CA PRO A 680 30.56 -0.06 19.56
C PRO A 680 31.57 -0.97 20.23
N LYS A 681 31.88 -0.70 21.49
CA LYS A 681 32.55 -1.67 22.36
C LYS A 681 31.61 -2.89 22.41
N ALA A 682 32.14 -4.03 22.05
CA ALA A 682 31.40 -5.30 22.13
C ALA A 682 30.96 -5.54 23.58
N SER A 683 29.76 -5.09 23.89
CA SER A 683 29.05 -5.44 25.10
C SER A 683 28.22 -6.69 24.78
N LYS A 684 28.49 -7.77 25.49
CA LYS A 684 27.70 -9.01 25.49
C LYS A 684 26.39 -8.77 26.25
N THR A 685 25.58 -7.84 25.80
CA THR A 685 24.19 -7.73 26.26
C THR A 685 23.30 -8.09 25.09
N LYS A 686 22.51 -9.14 25.27
CA LYS A 686 21.45 -9.55 24.34
C LYS A 686 20.59 -8.33 24.05
N ALA A 687 20.43 -8.02 22.75
CA ALA A 687 19.46 -7.04 22.30
C ALA A 687 18.08 -7.41 22.86
N PRO A 688 17.26 -6.42 23.26
CA PRO A 688 15.88 -6.71 23.60
C PRO A 688 15.19 -7.24 22.35
N THR A 689 14.76 -8.48 22.43
CA THR A 689 14.00 -9.17 21.40
C THR A 689 12.70 -8.39 21.18
N SER A 690 12.55 -7.78 20.01
CA SER A 690 11.22 -7.36 19.54
C SER A 690 10.37 -8.62 19.50
N TYR A 691 9.29 -8.63 20.26
CA TYR A 691 8.40 -9.78 20.33
C TYR A 691 7.54 -9.81 19.06
N ILE A 692 8.06 -10.49 18.04
CA ILE A 692 7.24 -11.02 16.96
C ILE A 692 6.69 -12.34 17.49
N LEU A 693 5.40 -12.55 17.32
CA LEU A 693 4.76 -13.83 17.55
C LEU A 693 5.42 -14.91 16.68
N HIS A 694 6.46 -15.56 17.23
CA HIS A 694 6.92 -16.83 16.69
C HIS A 694 5.90 -17.89 17.11
N LEU A 695 4.95 -18.16 16.22
CA LEU A 695 4.25 -19.43 16.29
C LEU A 695 5.25 -20.55 15.89
N PRO A 696 5.34 -21.65 16.64
CA PRO A 696 6.29 -22.72 16.34
C PRO A 696 5.90 -23.39 15.03
N SER A 697 6.64 -23.15 13.97
CA SER A 697 6.58 -23.95 12.76
C SER A 697 7.29 -25.28 13.04
N ASN A 698 6.53 -26.30 13.42
CA ASN A 698 7.01 -27.67 13.43
C ASN A 698 7.12 -28.20 12.00
N ARG A 699 8.20 -27.86 11.32
CA ARG A 699 8.73 -28.66 10.20
C ARG A 699 10.25 -28.59 10.20
N ARG A 700 10.85 -29.71 10.66
CA ARG A 700 12.26 -30.00 10.43
C ARG A 700 12.47 -30.25 8.95
N PHE A 701 13.14 -29.33 8.25
CA PHE A 701 13.79 -29.65 7.00
C PHE A 701 15.17 -30.21 7.30
N ILE A 702 15.38 -31.47 6.94
CA ILE A 702 16.67 -32.14 6.98
C ILE A 702 17.51 -31.57 5.84
N ALA A 703 18.48 -30.73 6.16
CA ALA A 703 19.47 -30.27 5.22
C ALA A 703 20.56 -31.34 5.05
N HIS A 704 20.56 -32.02 3.90
CA HIS A 704 21.72 -32.78 3.48
C HIS A 704 22.78 -31.79 2.96
N ARG A 705 23.85 -31.62 3.75
CA ARG A 705 25.13 -31.10 3.27
C ARG A 705 25.77 -32.16 2.38
N GLN A 706 26.02 -31.81 1.11
CA GLN A 706 27.11 -32.41 0.37
C GLN A 706 28.02 -31.31 -0.18
N THR A 707 29.19 -31.26 0.43
CA THR A 707 30.40 -30.61 -0.08
C THR A 707 30.95 -31.38 -1.28
N THR A 708 31.15 -30.71 -2.41
CA THR A 708 32.30 -31.04 -3.31
C THR A 708 32.63 -29.84 -4.20
N THR A 709 33.82 -29.34 -3.99
CA THR A 709 34.62 -28.48 -4.84
C THR A 709 35.05 -29.21 -6.10
N ARG A 710 34.96 -28.59 -7.29
CA ARG A 710 36.06 -28.46 -8.25
C ARG A 710 35.66 -27.68 -9.51
N ALA A 711 36.59 -26.82 -9.88
CA ALA A 711 36.64 -26.02 -11.09
C ALA A 711 36.67 -26.83 -12.36
N LEU A 712 36.15 -26.27 -13.47
CA LEU A 712 36.77 -26.35 -14.79
C LEU A 712 36.24 -25.23 -15.70
N ALA A 713 37.18 -24.44 -16.18
CA ALA A 713 37.01 -23.51 -17.30
C ALA A 713 36.97 -24.28 -18.60
N THR A 714 36.23 -23.83 -19.61
CA THR A 714 36.67 -23.65 -20.99
C THR A 714 35.48 -23.51 -21.95
N GLY A 715 35.54 -22.53 -22.81
CA GLY A 715 35.23 -22.69 -24.22
C GLY A 715 33.86 -22.26 -24.71
N TRP A 716 33.70 -20.98 -25.09
CA TRP A 716 32.64 -20.58 -26.02
C TRP A 716 33.19 -20.38 -27.41
N GLN A 717 32.79 -21.25 -28.34
CA GLN A 717 32.92 -21.01 -29.78
C GLN A 717 31.61 -20.41 -30.32
N ARG A 718 31.80 -19.35 -31.11
CA ARG A 718 30.76 -18.69 -31.92
C ARG A 718 30.29 -19.56 -33.05
N THR A 719 28.98 -19.66 -33.26
CA THR A 719 28.44 -19.85 -34.61
C THR A 719 27.30 -18.82 -34.79
N GLY A 720 27.52 -17.92 -35.74
CA GLY A 720 26.52 -17.00 -36.22
C GLY A 720 25.63 -17.66 -37.26
N ASN A 721 24.36 -17.30 -37.27
CA ASN A 721 23.53 -17.29 -38.48
C ASN A 721 22.55 -16.15 -38.42
N ALA A 722 22.66 -15.30 -39.42
CA ALA A 722 21.75 -14.23 -39.74
C ALA A 722 20.43 -14.80 -40.27
N VAL A 723 19.31 -14.25 -39.83
CA VAL A 723 18.04 -14.34 -40.54
C VAL A 723 17.38 -12.97 -40.61
N ASP A 724 17.03 -12.67 -41.79
CA ASP A 724 16.52 -11.50 -42.47
C ASP A 724 15.21 -10.89 -41.85
N SER A 725 15.17 -9.60 -41.85
CA SER A 725 14.03 -8.79 -41.46
C SER A 725 13.17 -8.43 -42.66
N THR A 726 11.89 -8.70 -42.64
CA THR A 726 10.90 -7.81 -43.32
C THR A 726 9.47 -8.13 -42.87
N ARG A 727 8.82 -7.07 -42.35
CA ARG A 727 7.43 -6.63 -42.51
C ARG A 727 6.67 -6.35 -41.24
N SER A 728 6.55 -5.06 -40.99
CA SER A 728 5.42 -4.47 -40.24
C SER A 728 4.15 -4.50 -41.10
N PRO A 729 2.95 -4.43 -40.49
CA PRO A 729 2.16 -3.21 -40.63
C PRO A 729 1.48 -2.73 -39.35
N SER A 730 1.47 -1.43 -39.22
CA SER A 730 0.51 -0.66 -38.45
C SER A 730 -0.86 -0.61 -39.17
N PRO A 731 -1.96 -0.14 -38.55
CA PRO A 731 -2.02 0.96 -37.57
C PRO A 731 -2.45 0.55 -36.16
#